data_8a3b9c8ec06e0c8e103a87cdb4ea2527
#
_entry.id   8a3b9c8ec06e0c8e103a87cdb4ea2527
#
_cell.length_a   1.000
_cell.length_b   1.000
_cell.length_c   1.000
_cell.angle_alpha   90.00
_cell.angle_beta   90.00
_cell.angle_gamma   90.00
#
_symmetry.space_group_name_H-M   'P 1'
#
loop_
_entity.id
_entity.type
_entity.pdbx_description
1 polymer ?
#
loop_
_entity_poly.entity_id
_entity_poly.type
_entity_poly.pdbx_seq_one_letter_code
_entity_poly.pdbx_strand_id
1 'polypeptide(L)'
;MKRNEVNRNELSPMMKQYMEIKDNYEEEILFFRLGDFYELFFEDGILASRELELTLTGKNAGLKERIPMCGVPFHSVKPYLEKLVNKGYKVAICEQLEDPKSTKGMVKRGVVQVVSKGTLVDLEFLKEYDNNYIGSVLDFKTKYILTYADVSTGDFYVCELPYNQDKLLSEILNLNLKEVILADNSDTNLINVLKNNYGIGITINSEYLEDSYESIYKDIKDMYYLAGIKHLLYYLVIKELKDLSHIKEVKIVTKDNYLSMDVHTIRNLELFETLRLKERTYSLIWLLDKTKTAMGSRKLKYWLQNPLKDIETINSRYDQIEKLNNEFLIKESIRNDLFEVYDLERLCAKVICGSLNARDVLQIKNSLKVLPSIIDKVKSLNFNLNISDHNTLYNLLEKAINENPPLTLKEGFLIKEGYNEELDELRSIRSGGKEFISTLEASEKERTGIKNLRVGYNRIFGYYIEVSKGNIKDIDDSWGWERRQTLTNCERYITPLLKEKEALVLNAEEKIIELEYNLFLEVKEAIKKEIFSLKTTADEISKLDAIIALSVASEEYNLVRPELTTKNIVDIKEGRHPVVERVSKSTYISNDCVMDENTDTLLITGPNMSGKSTYMRQLAIIIIMAQMGSFVPAKSAILPVFDKIFTRIGASDDLVSGESTFMVEMLEARNAIVNATSHSLILFDELGRGTATYDGMSIAEAILEYISKNIKCKTLFSTHYHELTSLDQKFSNIKNVHVSALEENGNITFLHKIKDGAVDKSYGIHVARLAKMPDELLKRADEILKVYESESKVKKQEQFVFDLTPTKKEDSKIEQELEKIEPLQMTPIEAINKLYELKQLLKK
;
A
#
# COMPACT_ATOMS: atom_id res chain seq x y z
N MET A 1 -14.01 30.69 -21.67
CA MET A 1 -14.69 31.49 -20.64
C MET A 1 -14.31 30.88 -19.31
N LYS A 2 -13.73 31.67 -18.43
CA LYS A 2 -13.33 31.23 -17.08
C LYS A 2 -14.46 31.54 -16.07
N ARG A 3 -14.57 30.74 -15.00
CA ARG A 3 -15.59 30.88 -13.95
C ARG A 3 -15.61 32.30 -13.34
N ASN A 4 -14.44 32.89 -13.12
CA ASN A 4 -14.27 34.19 -12.48
C ASN A 4 -14.63 35.38 -13.41
N GLU A 5 -14.81 35.15 -14.71
CA GLU A 5 -15.14 36.19 -15.71
C GLU A 5 -16.65 36.34 -15.90
N VAL A 6 -17.47 35.50 -15.26
CA VAL A 6 -18.92 35.41 -15.50
C VAL A 6 -19.72 36.23 -14.50
N ASN A 7 -20.66 37.03 -15.03
CA ASN A 7 -21.61 37.74 -14.20
C ASN A 7 -22.64 36.79 -13.60
N ARG A 8 -22.51 36.52 -12.27
CA ARG A 8 -23.37 35.57 -11.54
C ARG A 8 -24.87 35.92 -11.55
N ASN A 9 -25.23 37.21 -11.73
CA ASN A 9 -26.63 37.63 -11.75
C ASN A 9 -27.36 37.14 -13.01
N GLU A 10 -26.66 36.96 -14.10
CA GLU A 10 -27.23 36.52 -15.39
C GLU A 10 -27.35 34.98 -15.50
N LEU A 11 -26.76 34.24 -14.57
CA LEU A 11 -26.79 32.81 -14.59
C LEU A 11 -28.18 32.22 -14.29
N SER A 12 -28.48 31.09 -14.92
CA SER A 12 -29.67 30.30 -14.60
C SER A 12 -29.63 29.81 -13.14
N PRO A 13 -30.78 29.56 -12.54
CA PRO A 13 -30.84 29.12 -11.10
C PRO A 13 -29.98 27.89 -10.83
N MET A 14 -29.98 26.93 -11.73
CA MET A 14 -29.16 25.71 -11.62
C MET A 14 -27.66 26.05 -11.67
N MET A 15 -27.25 26.96 -12.51
CA MET A 15 -25.84 27.35 -12.62
C MET A 15 -25.39 28.22 -11.43
N LYS A 16 -26.30 28.98 -10.80
CA LYS A 16 -26.03 29.67 -9.53
C LYS A 16 -25.74 28.66 -8.42
N GLN A 17 -26.55 27.61 -8.30
CA GLN A 17 -26.32 26.52 -7.35
C GLN A 17 -24.97 25.81 -7.61
N TYR A 18 -24.61 25.55 -8.87
CA TYR A 18 -23.29 25.02 -9.22
C TYR A 18 -22.16 25.93 -8.73
N MET A 19 -22.27 27.25 -8.98
CA MET A 19 -21.23 28.21 -8.59
C MET A 19 -21.06 28.27 -7.06
N GLU A 20 -22.17 28.30 -6.32
CA GLU A 20 -22.14 28.29 -4.84
C GLU A 20 -21.46 27.03 -4.29
N ILE A 21 -21.74 25.86 -4.86
CA ILE A 21 -21.10 24.62 -4.46
C ILE A 21 -19.62 24.63 -4.84
N LYS A 22 -19.28 25.02 -6.07
CA LYS A 22 -17.89 25.04 -6.55
C LYS A 22 -17.00 26.02 -5.80
N ASP A 23 -17.54 27.11 -5.28
CA ASP A 23 -16.79 28.07 -4.44
C ASP A 23 -16.26 27.44 -3.14
N ASN A 24 -16.91 26.38 -2.62
CA ASN A 24 -16.45 25.64 -1.45
C ASN A 24 -15.47 24.51 -1.82
N TYR A 25 -15.33 24.17 -3.11
CA TYR A 25 -14.50 23.09 -3.64
C TYR A 25 -13.69 23.57 -4.84
N GLU A 26 -12.91 24.64 -4.65
CA GLU A 26 -12.18 25.31 -5.74
C GLU A 26 -11.10 24.42 -6.37
N GLU A 27 -10.40 23.64 -5.57
CA GLU A 27 -9.31 22.78 -6.00
C GLU A 27 -9.76 21.42 -6.56
N GLU A 28 -10.95 20.97 -6.16
CA GLU A 28 -11.53 19.69 -6.58
C GLU A 28 -12.26 19.82 -7.91
N ILE A 29 -12.15 18.82 -8.76
CA ILE A 29 -12.99 18.70 -9.98
C ILE A 29 -14.40 18.33 -9.55
N LEU A 30 -15.39 19.21 -9.83
CA LEU A 30 -16.77 19.03 -9.39
C LEU A 30 -17.57 18.20 -10.40
N PHE A 31 -17.94 16.97 -10.01
CA PHE A 31 -18.89 16.11 -10.73
C PHE A 31 -20.32 16.44 -10.27
N PHE A 32 -20.98 17.28 -11.04
CA PHE A 32 -22.28 17.84 -10.70
C PHE A 32 -23.42 17.01 -11.30
N ARG A 33 -24.25 16.39 -10.47
CA ARG A 33 -25.35 15.52 -10.91
C ARG A 33 -26.48 16.27 -11.58
N LEU A 34 -26.77 15.91 -12.86
CA LEU A 34 -27.90 16.40 -13.63
C LEU A 34 -28.57 15.24 -14.36
N GLY A 35 -29.74 14.82 -13.83
CA GLY A 35 -30.43 13.64 -14.36
C GLY A 35 -29.54 12.40 -14.33
N ASP A 36 -29.30 11.77 -15.47
CA ASP A 36 -28.50 10.55 -15.60
C ASP A 36 -27.00 10.80 -15.83
N PHE A 37 -26.55 12.07 -15.74
CA PHE A 37 -25.16 12.44 -15.98
C PHE A 37 -24.56 13.17 -14.81
N TYR A 38 -23.24 13.03 -14.64
CA TYR A 38 -22.41 14.03 -13.98
C TYR A 38 -21.88 14.96 -15.05
N GLU A 39 -22.21 16.21 -14.94
CA GLU A 39 -21.74 17.26 -15.85
C GLU A 39 -20.67 18.12 -15.15
N LEU A 40 -19.62 18.43 -15.89
CA LEU A 40 -18.49 19.22 -15.47
C LEU A 40 -18.45 20.50 -16.32
N PHE A 41 -18.28 21.66 -15.67
CA PHE A 41 -18.39 22.95 -16.32
C PHE A 41 -17.11 23.76 -16.20
N PHE A 42 -16.98 24.79 -17.05
CA PHE A 42 -15.88 25.73 -17.08
C PHE A 42 -14.51 25.05 -17.16
N GLU A 43 -13.58 25.44 -16.28
CA GLU A 43 -12.23 24.88 -16.22
C GLU A 43 -12.23 23.35 -15.95
N ASP A 44 -13.13 22.90 -15.07
CA ASP A 44 -13.28 21.47 -14.75
C ASP A 44 -13.70 20.67 -15.99
N GLY A 45 -14.64 21.23 -16.79
CA GLY A 45 -15.10 20.61 -18.03
C GLY A 45 -13.98 20.55 -19.09
N ILE A 46 -13.17 21.59 -19.23
CA ILE A 46 -12.04 21.63 -20.17
C ILE A 46 -10.96 20.62 -19.70
N LEU A 47 -10.62 20.63 -18.43
CA LEU A 47 -9.62 19.74 -17.84
C LEU A 47 -10.04 18.27 -17.99
N ALA A 48 -11.26 17.94 -17.55
CA ALA A 48 -11.76 16.57 -17.61
C ALA A 48 -11.92 16.08 -19.05
N SER A 49 -12.35 16.92 -19.97
CA SER A 49 -12.42 16.58 -21.41
C SER A 49 -11.05 16.14 -21.93
N ARG A 50 -9.98 16.84 -21.58
CA ARG A 50 -8.61 16.52 -21.99
C ARG A 50 -8.09 15.24 -21.31
N GLU A 51 -8.24 15.17 -19.98
CA GLU A 51 -7.65 14.08 -19.19
C GLU A 51 -8.38 12.73 -19.38
N LEU A 52 -9.68 12.78 -19.69
CA LEU A 52 -10.55 11.60 -19.86
C LEU A 52 -10.88 11.30 -21.32
N GLU A 53 -10.38 12.12 -22.27
CA GLU A 53 -10.67 11.99 -23.71
C GLU A 53 -12.17 12.08 -24.02
N LEU A 54 -12.89 12.97 -23.29
CA LEU A 54 -14.32 13.20 -23.47
C LEU A 54 -14.56 14.33 -24.48
N THR A 55 -15.68 14.26 -25.18
CA THR A 55 -16.11 15.32 -26.08
C THR A 55 -16.46 16.60 -25.30
N LEU A 56 -15.74 17.69 -25.57
CA LEU A 56 -16.05 19.00 -25.02
C LEU A 56 -17.23 19.60 -25.80
N THR A 57 -18.29 19.94 -25.07
CA THR A 57 -19.50 20.55 -25.62
C THR A 57 -19.76 21.90 -24.97
N GLY A 58 -20.89 22.53 -25.28
CA GLY A 58 -21.29 23.79 -24.63
C GLY A 58 -22.70 23.73 -24.09
N LYS A 59 -22.90 24.21 -22.85
CA LYS A 59 -24.22 24.32 -22.21
C LYS A 59 -24.69 25.76 -22.14
N ASN A 60 -25.99 25.97 -22.37
CA ASN A 60 -26.60 27.29 -22.17
C ASN A 60 -26.82 27.49 -20.66
N ALA A 61 -26.19 28.52 -20.10
CA ALA A 61 -26.21 28.84 -18.67
C ALA A 61 -27.01 30.10 -18.30
N GLY A 62 -27.78 30.63 -19.25
CA GLY A 62 -28.42 31.95 -19.15
C GLY A 62 -27.60 33.08 -19.77
N LEU A 63 -26.38 32.79 -20.20
CA LEU A 63 -25.47 33.75 -20.84
C LEU A 63 -25.65 33.79 -22.37
N LYS A 64 -25.13 34.82 -23.02
CA LYS A 64 -25.11 34.91 -24.49
C LYS A 64 -24.24 33.83 -25.15
N GLU A 65 -23.15 33.46 -24.52
CA GLU A 65 -22.24 32.40 -24.94
C GLU A 65 -22.48 31.13 -24.15
N ARG A 66 -22.25 29.97 -24.82
CA ARG A 66 -22.30 28.66 -24.13
C ARG A 66 -21.05 28.44 -23.29
N ILE A 67 -21.23 27.97 -22.08
CA ILE A 67 -20.12 27.59 -21.21
C ILE A 67 -19.57 26.22 -21.61
N PRO A 68 -18.23 26.00 -21.58
CA PRO A 68 -17.64 24.71 -21.83
C PRO A 68 -18.13 23.66 -20.84
N MET A 69 -18.47 22.49 -21.35
CA MET A 69 -19.02 21.39 -20.58
C MET A 69 -18.61 20.04 -21.19
N CYS A 70 -18.31 19.07 -20.33
CA CYS A 70 -18.32 17.65 -20.68
C CYS A 70 -19.14 16.88 -19.62
N GLY A 71 -19.49 15.63 -19.91
CA GLY A 71 -20.29 14.83 -18.98
C GLY A 71 -20.05 13.34 -19.12
N VAL A 72 -20.27 12.63 -18.04
CA VAL A 72 -20.19 11.15 -17.96
C VAL A 72 -21.49 10.59 -17.38
N PRO A 73 -21.98 9.45 -17.88
CA PRO A 73 -23.14 8.79 -17.29
C PRO A 73 -22.86 8.40 -15.83
N PHE A 74 -23.81 8.67 -14.92
CA PHE A 74 -23.57 8.43 -13.49
C PHE A 74 -23.32 6.96 -13.15
N HIS A 75 -23.97 6.05 -13.85
CA HIS A 75 -23.84 4.61 -13.64
C HIS A 75 -22.46 4.06 -14.07
N SER A 76 -21.71 4.80 -14.90
CA SER A 76 -20.39 4.41 -15.40
C SER A 76 -19.29 5.40 -14.95
N VAL A 77 -19.50 6.15 -13.89
CA VAL A 77 -18.57 7.20 -13.42
C VAL A 77 -17.25 6.65 -12.87
N LYS A 78 -17.25 5.44 -12.29
CA LYS A 78 -16.10 4.85 -11.58
C LYS A 78 -14.79 4.87 -12.37
N PRO A 79 -14.68 4.35 -13.62
CA PRO A 79 -13.42 4.37 -14.38
C PRO A 79 -12.89 5.78 -14.66
N TYR A 80 -13.77 6.76 -14.78
CA TYR A 80 -13.38 8.15 -14.98
C TYR A 80 -12.83 8.78 -13.70
N LEU A 81 -13.44 8.49 -12.55
CA LEU A 81 -12.93 8.88 -11.24
C LEU A 81 -11.53 8.31 -11.01
N GLU A 82 -11.34 7.02 -11.26
CA GLU A 82 -10.04 6.35 -11.14
C GLU A 82 -8.96 7.04 -11.97
N LYS A 83 -9.23 7.33 -13.24
CA LYS A 83 -8.26 8.00 -14.12
C LYS A 83 -7.83 9.37 -13.60
N LEU A 84 -8.76 10.19 -13.10
CA LEU A 84 -8.45 11.51 -12.54
C LEU A 84 -7.67 11.40 -11.23
N VAL A 85 -8.13 10.55 -10.32
CA VAL A 85 -7.50 10.38 -9.00
C VAL A 85 -6.09 9.80 -9.13
N ASN A 86 -5.86 8.84 -10.04
CA ASN A 86 -4.52 8.30 -10.30
C ASN A 86 -3.57 9.34 -10.89
N LYS A 87 -4.09 10.34 -11.62
CA LYS A 87 -3.32 11.50 -12.10
C LYS A 87 -3.10 12.57 -11.01
N GLY A 88 -3.60 12.37 -9.79
CA GLY A 88 -3.41 13.25 -8.65
C GLY A 88 -4.47 14.34 -8.48
N TYR A 89 -5.57 14.30 -9.24
CA TYR A 89 -6.69 15.22 -9.06
C TYR A 89 -7.60 14.75 -7.93
N LYS A 90 -8.19 15.70 -7.20
CA LYS A 90 -9.29 15.47 -6.26
C LYS A 90 -10.61 15.67 -6.96
N VAL A 91 -11.60 14.87 -6.63
CA VAL A 91 -12.93 14.92 -7.27
C VAL A 91 -14.01 15.04 -6.19
N ALA A 92 -14.81 16.11 -6.26
CA ALA A 92 -15.99 16.31 -5.44
C ALA A 92 -17.23 15.75 -6.16
N ILE A 93 -17.93 14.82 -5.53
CA ILE A 93 -19.15 14.20 -6.08
C ILE A 93 -20.36 14.92 -5.50
N CYS A 94 -21.08 15.60 -6.34
CA CYS A 94 -22.28 16.36 -5.99
C CYS A 94 -23.54 15.61 -6.45
N GLU A 95 -24.38 15.22 -5.49
CA GLU A 95 -25.62 14.47 -5.73
C GLU A 95 -26.88 15.33 -5.48
N GLN A 96 -28.00 14.85 -5.99
CA GLN A 96 -29.31 15.38 -5.67
C GLN A 96 -29.71 14.90 -4.27
N LEU A 97 -29.98 15.84 -3.35
CA LEU A 97 -30.36 15.57 -1.97
C LEU A 97 -31.86 15.34 -1.78
N GLU A 98 -32.65 15.64 -2.80
CA GLU A 98 -34.11 15.53 -2.82
C GLU A 98 -34.54 14.69 -4.02
N ASP A 99 -35.67 13.98 -3.89
CA ASP A 99 -36.24 13.24 -5.00
C ASP A 99 -36.84 14.23 -6.05
N PRO A 100 -36.37 14.19 -7.30
CA PRO A 100 -36.90 15.02 -8.38
C PRO A 100 -38.39 14.84 -8.63
N LYS A 101 -38.97 13.64 -8.30
CA LYS A 101 -40.41 13.37 -8.47
C LYS A 101 -41.28 14.05 -7.39
N SER A 102 -40.74 14.29 -6.21
CA SER A 102 -41.47 14.87 -5.07
C SER A 102 -41.30 16.40 -4.90
N THR A 103 -40.25 16.98 -5.53
CA THR A 103 -39.87 18.37 -5.33
C THR A 103 -40.57 19.31 -6.31
N LYS A 104 -41.37 20.28 -5.79
CA LYS A 104 -41.90 21.38 -6.60
C LYS A 104 -40.84 22.46 -6.74
N GLY A 105 -40.04 22.41 -7.84
CA GLY A 105 -39.03 23.43 -8.12
C GLY A 105 -37.66 22.86 -8.44
N MET A 106 -36.58 23.60 -8.11
CA MET A 106 -35.24 23.17 -8.36
C MET A 106 -34.78 22.22 -7.24
N VAL A 107 -34.36 21.01 -7.62
CA VAL A 107 -33.83 19.99 -6.70
C VAL A 107 -32.56 20.50 -6.04
N LYS A 108 -32.50 20.41 -4.72
CA LYS A 108 -31.31 20.75 -3.94
C LYS A 108 -30.20 19.75 -4.17
N ARG A 109 -28.97 20.25 -4.36
CA ARG A 109 -27.78 19.45 -4.55
C ARG A 109 -26.74 19.80 -3.50
N GLY A 110 -25.87 18.83 -3.21
CA GLY A 110 -24.74 19.03 -2.31
C GLY A 110 -23.65 18.01 -2.58
N VAL A 111 -22.43 18.34 -2.20
CA VAL A 111 -21.32 17.40 -2.24
C VAL A 111 -21.52 16.36 -1.14
N VAL A 112 -21.54 15.11 -1.52
CA VAL A 112 -21.71 13.97 -0.61
C VAL A 112 -20.41 13.26 -0.30
N GLN A 113 -19.40 13.44 -1.15
CA GLN A 113 -18.11 12.80 -1.00
C GLN A 113 -17.06 13.56 -1.80
N VAL A 114 -15.86 13.67 -1.24
CA VAL A 114 -14.64 14.01 -1.98
C VAL A 114 -13.79 12.74 -2.11
N VAL A 115 -13.16 12.55 -3.26
CA VAL A 115 -12.32 11.37 -3.55
C VAL A 115 -10.93 11.85 -3.94
N SER A 116 -9.94 11.41 -3.18
CA SER A 116 -8.51 11.61 -3.45
C SER A 116 -7.77 10.28 -3.56
N LYS A 117 -6.50 10.32 -3.92
CA LYS A 117 -5.67 9.11 -4.07
C LYS A 117 -5.54 8.32 -2.75
N GLY A 118 -5.51 9.02 -1.62
CA GLY A 118 -5.40 8.44 -0.28
C GLY A 118 -6.73 7.95 0.32
N THR A 119 -7.87 8.37 -0.23
CA THR A 119 -9.20 8.09 0.31
C THR A 119 -10.07 7.19 -0.55
N LEU A 120 -9.49 6.50 -1.53
CA LEU A 120 -10.19 5.47 -2.33
C LEU A 120 -10.60 4.29 -1.45
N VAL A 121 -11.84 3.84 -1.57
CA VAL A 121 -12.42 2.69 -0.84
C VAL A 121 -12.88 1.59 -1.80
N ASP A 122 -13.19 1.91 -3.05
CA ASP A 122 -13.67 0.92 -4.02
C ASP A 122 -12.60 -0.13 -4.35
N LEU A 123 -12.95 -1.41 -4.15
CA LEU A 123 -12.05 -2.55 -4.34
C LEU A 123 -11.50 -2.68 -5.76
N GLU A 124 -12.26 -2.24 -6.76
CA GLU A 124 -11.86 -2.32 -8.17
C GLU A 124 -10.60 -1.48 -8.49
N PHE A 125 -10.30 -0.47 -7.66
CA PHE A 125 -9.20 0.48 -7.87
C PHE A 125 -8.01 0.26 -6.94
N LEU A 126 -8.15 -0.60 -5.95
CA LEU A 126 -7.12 -0.88 -4.97
C LEU A 126 -6.48 -2.25 -5.26
N LYS A 127 -5.16 -2.29 -5.19
CA LYS A 127 -4.46 -3.58 -5.21
C LYS A 127 -4.84 -4.37 -3.97
N GLU A 128 -5.19 -5.64 -4.14
CA GLU A 128 -5.66 -6.49 -3.05
C GLU A 128 -4.64 -6.64 -1.92
N TYR A 129 -3.37 -6.73 -2.28
CA TYR A 129 -2.23 -6.96 -1.38
C TYR A 129 -1.60 -5.67 -0.81
N ASP A 130 -2.10 -4.47 -1.18
CA ASP A 130 -1.55 -3.18 -0.73
C ASP A 130 -2.55 -2.44 0.15
N ASN A 131 -2.04 -1.77 1.19
CA ASN A 131 -2.77 -0.75 1.91
C ASN A 131 -2.79 0.57 1.14
N ASN A 132 -3.83 1.37 1.36
CA ASN A 132 -4.00 2.70 0.77
C ASN A 132 -3.88 3.79 1.85
N TYR A 133 -2.65 4.01 2.32
CA TYR A 133 -2.43 4.95 3.41
C TYR A 133 -2.46 6.41 2.97
N ILE A 134 -3.15 7.21 3.76
CA ILE A 134 -3.08 8.67 3.81
C ILE A 134 -2.47 9.09 5.15
N GLY A 135 -1.63 10.11 5.15
CA GLY A 135 -0.92 10.52 6.36
C GLY A 135 -1.01 12.01 6.64
N SER A 136 -0.78 12.37 7.89
CA SER A 136 -0.65 13.74 8.38
C SER A 136 0.66 13.88 9.16
N VAL A 137 1.41 14.94 8.90
CA VAL A 137 2.67 15.24 9.58
C VAL A 137 2.57 16.59 10.31
N LEU A 138 2.82 16.57 11.61
CA LEU A 138 2.95 17.77 12.42
C LEU A 138 4.41 17.96 12.86
N ASP A 139 4.92 19.17 12.65
CA ASP A 139 6.27 19.59 13.00
C ASP A 139 6.26 20.38 14.32
N PHE A 140 6.77 19.77 15.39
CA PHE A 140 6.91 20.41 16.71
C PHE A 140 8.31 20.99 16.97
N LYS A 141 9.20 21.07 15.97
CA LYS A 141 10.59 21.53 16.03
C LYS A 141 11.54 20.73 16.91
N THR A 142 11.03 19.80 17.70
CA THR A 142 11.78 18.84 18.51
C THR A 142 11.58 17.40 18.03
N LYS A 143 10.43 17.15 17.43
CA LYS A 143 10.00 15.85 16.90
C LYS A 143 8.93 16.04 15.83
N TYR A 144 8.75 15.03 14.99
CA TYR A 144 7.60 14.91 14.10
C TYR A 144 6.58 13.95 14.68
N ILE A 145 5.29 14.27 14.52
CA ILE A 145 4.20 13.31 14.74
C ILE A 145 3.66 12.95 13.37
N LEU A 146 3.80 11.68 13.03
CA LEU A 146 3.23 11.09 11.82
C LEU A 146 1.99 10.28 12.22
N THR A 147 0.84 10.68 11.68
CA THR A 147 -0.44 9.97 11.84
C THR A 147 -0.85 9.48 10.47
N TYR A 148 -1.28 8.22 10.35
CA TYR A 148 -1.69 7.67 9.05
C TYR A 148 -2.83 6.68 9.19
N ALA A 149 -3.65 6.61 8.16
CA ALA A 149 -4.83 5.75 8.12
C ALA A 149 -5.04 5.13 6.75
N ASP A 150 -5.63 3.93 6.73
CA ASP A 150 -6.22 3.32 5.54
C ASP A 150 -7.74 3.30 5.70
N VAL A 151 -8.42 4.21 5.02
CA VAL A 151 -9.89 4.33 5.09
C VAL A 151 -10.57 3.06 4.56
N SER A 152 -9.91 2.34 3.63
CA SER A 152 -10.47 1.13 3.04
C SER A 152 -10.46 -0.09 3.97
N THR A 153 -9.54 -0.14 4.94
CA THR A 153 -9.47 -1.22 5.94
C THR A 153 -9.92 -0.74 7.33
N GLY A 154 -9.93 0.58 7.55
CA GLY A 154 -10.22 1.21 8.84
C GLY A 154 -9.08 1.05 9.85
N ASP A 155 -7.85 0.93 9.37
CA ASP A 155 -6.66 1.00 10.21
C ASP A 155 -6.25 2.45 10.44
N PHE A 156 -5.87 2.79 11.67
CA PHE A 156 -5.45 4.13 12.05
C PHE A 156 -4.27 4.06 13.03
N TYR A 157 -3.18 4.74 12.70
CA TYR A 157 -1.93 4.68 13.42
C TYR A 157 -1.39 6.07 13.74
N VAL A 158 -0.66 6.18 14.84
CA VAL A 158 0.13 7.36 15.19
C VAL A 158 1.51 6.93 15.67
N CYS A 159 2.55 7.64 15.24
CA CYS A 159 3.92 7.41 15.71
C CYS A 159 4.67 8.72 15.88
N GLU A 160 5.63 8.70 16.80
CA GLU A 160 6.61 9.75 17.00
C GLU A 160 7.87 9.44 16.19
N LEU A 161 8.41 10.45 15.51
CA LEU A 161 9.69 10.38 14.82
C LEU A 161 10.63 11.49 15.33
N PRO A 162 11.93 11.22 15.42
CA PRO A 162 12.89 12.26 15.80
C PRO A 162 12.86 13.41 14.80
N TYR A 163 13.25 14.62 15.24
CA TYR A 163 13.34 15.80 14.39
C TYR A 163 14.50 15.66 13.38
N ASN A 164 14.26 14.85 12.38
CA ASN A 164 15.17 14.57 11.27
C ASN A 164 14.36 14.33 10.00
N GLN A 165 14.57 15.19 9.01
CA GLN A 165 13.81 15.17 7.76
C GLN A 165 14.04 13.89 6.94
N ASP A 166 15.27 13.34 6.95
CA ASP A 166 15.60 12.11 6.23
C ASP A 166 14.84 10.91 6.82
N LYS A 167 14.71 10.85 8.17
CA LYS A 167 13.93 9.81 8.84
C LYS A 167 12.44 9.94 8.57
N LEU A 168 11.91 11.16 8.56
CA LEU A 168 10.52 11.42 8.20
C LEU A 168 10.25 10.99 6.77
N LEU A 169 11.10 11.40 5.82
CA LEU A 169 10.97 11.03 4.42
C LEU A 169 11.04 9.51 4.22
N SER A 170 12.02 8.86 4.87
CA SER A 170 12.14 7.40 4.83
C SER A 170 10.88 6.70 5.33
N GLU A 171 10.27 7.18 6.41
CA GLU A 171 9.03 6.58 6.94
C GLU A 171 7.83 6.79 6.01
N ILE A 172 7.66 7.99 5.45
CA ILE A 172 6.61 8.28 4.46
C ILE A 172 6.72 7.35 3.25
N LEU A 173 7.93 7.12 2.76
CA LEU A 173 8.20 6.24 1.62
C LEU A 173 8.03 4.76 1.98
N ASN A 174 8.50 4.33 3.14
CA ASN A 174 8.34 2.95 3.62
C ASN A 174 6.86 2.56 3.77
N LEU A 175 6.03 3.48 4.29
CA LEU A 175 4.58 3.30 4.39
C LEU A 175 3.87 3.42 3.04
N ASN A 176 4.57 3.90 2.00
CA ASN A 176 4.00 4.15 0.67
C ASN A 176 2.77 5.06 0.73
N LEU A 177 2.85 6.14 1.52
CA LEU A 177 1.75 7.09 1.65
C LEU A 177 1.37 7.67 0.29
N LYS A 178 0.07 7.67 -0.02
CA LYS A 178 -0.44 8.17 -1.30
C LYS A 178 -0.69 9.66 -1.27
N GLU A 179 -1.02 10.17 -0.09
CA GLU A 179 -1.27 11.58 0.18
C GLU A 179 -0.78 11.93 1.57
N VAL A 180 -0.23 13.14 1.74
CA VAL A 180 0.28 13.66 3.01
C VAL A 180 -0.33 15.03 3.26
N ILE A 181 -0.93 15.19 4.44
CA ILE A 181 -1.45 16.47 4.94
C ILE A 181 -0.36 17.13 5.78
N LEU A 182 -0.05 18.38 5.46
CA LEU A 182 0.97 19.20 6.12
C LEU A 182 0.34 20.48 6.66
N ALA A 183 0.88 21.02 7.74
CA ALA A 183 0.47 22.34 8.24
C ALA A 183 1.06 23.48 7.37
N ASP A 184 0.44 24.66 7.42
CA ASP A 184 0.85 25.85 6.62
C ASP A 184 2.30 26.28 6.86
N ASN A 185 2.86 25.97 8.04
CA ASN A 185 4.25 26.31 8.42
C ASN A 185 5.26 25.23 8.06
N SER A 186 4.89 24.25 7.26
CA SER A 186 5.77 23.16 6.86
C SER A 186 6.86 23.61 5.87
N ASP A 187 8.01 22.93 5.89
CA ASP A 187 9.15 23.27 5.04
C ASP A 187 8.79 23.08 3.55
N THR A 188 8.97 24.15 2.78
CA THR A 188 8.73 24.16 1.32
C THR A 188 9.62 23.17 0.57
N ASN A 189 10.84 22.90 1.09
CA ASN A 189 11.72 21.89 0.48
C ASN A 189 11.14 20.48 0.62
N LEU A 190 10.63 20.14 1.80
CA LEU A 190 9.94 18.86 2.04
C LEU A 190 8.75 18.68 1.09
N ILE A 191 7.92 19.73 0.94
CA ILE A 191 6.77 19.73 0.02
C ILE A 191 7.22 19.45 -1.41
N ASN A 192 8.26 20.14 -1.88
CA ASN A 192 8.80 19.97 -3.24
C ASN A 192 9.35 18.56 -3.46
N VAL A 193 10.12 18.03 -2.51
CA VAL A 193 10.68 16.68 -2.59
C VAL A 193 9.56 15.62 -2.67
N LEU A 194 8.57 15.69 -1.77
CA LEU A 194 7.46 14.73 -1.75
C LEU A 194 6.64 14.78 -3.04
N LYS A 195 6.34 15.98 -3.53
CA LYS A 195 5.50 16.17 -4.72
C LYS A 195 6.23 15.86 -6.02
N ASN A 196 7.40 16.44 -6.22
CA ASN A 196 8.09 16.42 -7.51
C ASN A 196 8.95 15.17 -7.71
N ASN A 197 9.60 14.68 -6.66
CA ASN A 197 10.49 13.52 -6.77
C ASN A 197 9.74 12.20 -6.58
N TYR A 198 8.73 12.19 -5.68
CA TYR A 198 8.03 10.96 -5.32
C TYR A 198 6.57 10.90 -5.78
N GLY A 199 6.01 12.00 -6.31
CA GLY A 199 4.63 12.04 -6.83
C GLY A 199 3.56 11.78 -5.75
N ILE A 200 3.86 12.13 -4.50
CA ILE A 200 2.94 12.03 -3.37
C ILE A 200 1.99 13.23 -3.40
N GLY A 201 0.68 12.99 -3.23
CA GLY A 201 -0.31 14.06 -3.10
C GLY A 201 -0.04 14.89 -1.83
N ILE A 202 0.01 16.21 -1.95
CA ILE A 202 0.21 17.10 -0.80
C ILE A 202 -1.02 17.98 -0.64
N THR A 203 -1.51 18.03 0.59
CA THR A 203 -2.58 18.95 0.99
C THR A 203 -2.12 19.77 2.17
N ILE A 204 -2.37 21.06 2.13
CA ILE A 204 -2.06 21.97 3.24
C ILE A 204 -3.34 22.20 4.05
N ASN A 205 -3.25 21.94 5.35
CA ASN A 205 -4.33 22.18 6.30
C ASN A 205 -3.73 22.42 7.69
N SER A 206 -4.33 23.32 8.47
CA SER A 206 -3.88 23.61 9.84
C SER A 206 -5.02 23.50 10.86
N GLU A 207 -6.16 22.97 10.46
CA GLU A 207 -7.35 22.81 11.29
C GLU A 207 -7.38 21.44 11.97
N TYR A 208 -8.08 21.37 13.10
CA TYR A 208 -8.19 20.18 13.94
C TYR A 208 -9.66 19.84 14.22
N LEU A 209 -9.99 18.57 14.29
CA LEU A 209 -11.34 18.13 14.69
C LEU A 209 -11.48 18.22 16.22
N GLU A 210 -12.48 18.96 16.72
CA GLU A 210 -12.60 19.17 18.17
C GLU A 210 -13.45 18.09 18.87
N ASP A 211 -14.68 17.84 18.45
CA ASP A 211 -15.68 17.10 19.24
C ASP A 211 -16.30 15.91 18.49
N SER A 212 -15.48 15.04 17.90
CA SER A 212 -15.99 13.86 17.21
C SER A 212 -15.01 12.70 17.28
N TYR A 213 -15.50 11.46 17.22
CA TYR A 213 -14.70 10.24 17.21
C TYR A 213 -13.79 10.02 18.44
N GLU A 214 -14.08 10.63 19.59
CA GLU A 214 -13.29 10.49 20.82
C GLU A 214 -13.12 9.03 21.28
N SER A 215 -14.10 8.18 20.99
CA SER A 215 -14.09 6.76 21.34
C SER A 215 -12.90 5.99 20.76
N ILE A 216 -12.36 6.44 19.58
CA ILE A 216 -11.26 5.72 18.91
C ILE A 216 -9.88 6.04 19.49
N TYR A 217 -9.75 7.14 20.25
CA TYR A 217 -8.49 7.58 20.87
C TYR A 217 -8.58 7.85 22.36
N LYS A 218 -9.64 7.38 23.04
CA LYS A 218 -9.93 7.61 24.48
C LYS A 218 -8.79 7.22 25.43
N ASP A 219 -7.99 6.19 25.03
CA ASP A 219 -6.89 5.67 25.84
C ASP A 219 -5.57 6.43 25.60
N ILE A 220 -5.53 7.33 24.63
CA ILE A 220 -4.35 8.15 24.27
C ILE A 220 -4.41 9.46 25.03
N LYS A 221 -3.41 9.72 25.90
CA LYS A 221 -3.31 10.92 26.74
C LYS A 221 -2.24 11.90 26.28
N ASP A 222 -1.32 11.47 25.44
CA ASP A 222 -0.24 12.33 24.95
C ASP A 222 -0.81 13.42 24.02
N MET A 223 -0.56 14.70 24.36
CA MET A 223 -1.09 15.84 23.63
C MET A 223 -0.57 15.94 22.19
N TYR A 224 0.65 15.48 21.93
CA TYR A 224 1.23 15.49 20.59
C TYR A 224 0.54 14.45 19.70
N TYR A 225 0.31 13.25 20.22
CA TYR A 225 -0.45 12.22 19.49
C TYR A 225 -1.88 12.67 19.23
N LEU A 226 -2.54 13.26 20.22
CA LEU A 226 -3.91 13.79 20.06
C LEU A 226 -3.96 14.88 18.98
N ALA A 227 -2.99 15.79 18.93
CA ALA A 227 -2.93 16.80 17.89
C ALA A 227 -2.82 16.15 16.49
N GLY A 228 -1.92 15.19 16.28
CA GLY A 228 -1.77 14.48 15.02
C GLY A 228 -3.05 13.75 14.60
N ILE A 229 -3.70 13.06 15.54
CA ILE A 229 -4.95 12.33 15.30
C ILE A 229 -6.06 13.31 14.89
N LYS A 230 -6.28 14.39 15.66
CA LYS A 230 -7.33 15.38 15.38
C LYS A 230 -7.10 16.13 14.06
N HIS A 231 -5.85 16.36 13.68
CA HIS A 231 -5.48 16.96 12.40
C HIS A 231 -5.86 16.07 11.20
N LEU A 232 -5.51 14.78 11.24
CA LEU A 232 -5.89 13.83 10.18
C LEU A 232 -7.40 13.60 10.14
N LEU A 233 -8.05 13.49 11.31
CA LEU A 233 -9.50 13.33 11.41
C LEU A 233 -10.26 14.54 10.82
N TYR A 234 -9.78 15.76 11.06
CA TYR A 234 -10.39 16.95 10.47
C TYR A 234 -10.41 16.83 8.93
N TYR A 235 -9.30 16.50 8.36
CA TYR A 235 -9.20 16.36 6.91
C TYR A 235 -10.14 15.27 6.37
N LEU A 236 -10.13 14.10 6.96
CA LEU A 236 -10.95 12.97 6.50
C LEU A 236 -12.46 13.22 6.68
N VAL A 237 -12.86 13.80 7.81
CA VAL A 237 -14.29 13.98 8.15
C VAL A 237 -14.87 15.25 7.53
N ILE A 238 -14.16 16.37 7.61
CA ILE A 238 -14.69 17.68 7.19
C ILE A 238 -14.37 17.97 5.72
N LYS A 239 -13.15 17.71 5.27
CA LYS A 239 -12.75 18.01 3.88
C LYS A 239 -13.14 16.90 2.90
N GLU A 240 -12.89 15.63 3.26
CA GLU A 240 -13.16 14.47 2.42
C GLU A 240 -14.57 13.87 2.63
N LEU A 241 -15.30 14.35 3.65
CA LEU A 241 -16.67 13.92 4.02
C LEU A 241 -16.78 12.40 4.25
N LYS A 242 -15.78 11.80 4.91
CA LYS A 242 -15.77 10.36 5.20
C LYS A 242 -16.43 10.06 6.54
N ASP A 243 -17.30 9.05 6.55
CA ASP A 243 -17.72 8.40 7.80
C ASP A 243 -16.64 7.38 8.21
N LEU A 244 -16.07 7.55 9.38
CA LEU A 244 -15.00 6.73 9.94
C LEU A 244 -15.49 5.81 11.07
N SER A 245 -16.79 5.60 11.20
CA SER A 245 -17.38 4.81 12.30
C SER A 245 -16.97 3.31 12.28
N HIS A 246 -16.32 2.84 11.24
CA HIS A 246 -15.71 1.51 11.18
C HIS A 246 -14.32 1.44 11.84
N ILE A 247 -13.70 2.57 12.18
CA ILE A 247 -12.42 2.59 12.88
C ILE A 247 -12.68 2.28 14.36
N LYS A 248 -12.02 1.23 14.88
CA LYS A 248 -12.21 0.78 16.26
C LYS A 248 -11.36 1.59 17.23
N GLU A 249 -10.09 1.76 16.92
CA GLU A 249 -9.11 2.41 17.78
C GLU A 249 -7.92 2.94 16.97
N VAL A 250 -7.25 3.96 17.51
CA VAL A 250 -5.97 4.43 17.00
C VAL A 250 -4.84 3.65 17.68
N LYS A 251 -3.96 3.06 16.90
CA LYS A 251 -2.83 2.27 17.39
C LYS A 251 -1.56 3.13 17.45
N ILE A 252 -0.91 3.16 18.61
CA ILE A 252 0.41 3.80 18.76
C ILE A 252 1.47 2.84 18.25
N VAL A 253 2.26 3.28 17.26
CA VAL A 253 3.38 2.50 16.72
C VAL A 253 4.67 2.96 17.38
N THR A 254 5.20 2.14 18.26
CA THR A 254 6.52 2.35 18.88
C THR A 254 7.58 1.69 18.01
N LYS A 255 8.34 2.50 17.27
CA LYS A 255 9.35 2.01 16.31
C LYS A 255 10.44 1.17 16.97
N ASP A 256 10.71 1.39 18.24
CA ASP A 256 11.71 0.62 19.01
C ASP A 256 11.36 -0.86 19.19
N ASN A 257 10.12 -1.27 18.97
CA ASN A 257 9.68 -2.67 19.05
C ASN A 257 10.01 -3.49 17.78
N TYR A 258 10.46 -2.84 16.72
CA TYR A 258 10.68 -3.46 15.43
C TYR A 258 12.13 -3.27 14.94
N LEU A 259 12.58 -4.22 14.13
CA LEU A 259 13.81 -4.09 13.35
C LEU A 259 13.64 -2.93 12.34
N SER A 260 14.46 -1.92 12.48
CA SER A 260 14.40 -0.73 11.62
C SER A 260 15.16 -0.96 10.31
N MET A 261 14.52 -0.66 9.19
CA MET A 261 15.10 -0.67 7.85
C MET A 261 14.74 0.64 7.16
N ASP A 262 15.71 1.29 6.53
CA ASP A 262 15.44 2.46 5.69
C ASP A 262 14.93 2.05 4.29
N VAL A 263 14.47 3.03 3.52
CA VAL A 263 13.93 2.80 2.17
C VAL A 263 14.98 2.18 1.23
N HIS A 264 16.25 2.55 1.40
CA HIS A 264 17.35 2.00 0.61
C HIS A 264 17.59 0.53 0.93
N THR A 265 17.57 0.16 2.21
CA THR A 265 17.68 -1.24 2.66
C THR A 265 16.54 -2.11 2.12
N ILE A 266 15.30 -1.65 2.24
CA ILE A 266 14.13 -2.37 1.71
C ILE A 266 14.26 -2.59 0.20
N ARG A 267 14.68 -1.56 -0.53
CA ARG A 267 14.89 -1.61 -1.98
C ARG A 267 16.07 -2.49 -2.37
N ASN A 268 17.24 -2.30 -1.73
CA ASN A 268 18.46 -3.05 -2.05
C ASN A 268 18.31 -4.55 -1.78
N LEU A 269 17.49 -4.95 -0.82
CA LEU A 269 17.17 -6.34 -0.50
C LEU A 269 16.01 -6.90 -1.32
N GLU A 270 15.38 -6.10 -2.19
CA GLU A 270 14.25 -6.50 -3.03
C GLU A 270 13.12 -7.18 -2.23
N LEU A 271 12.75 -6.58 -1.10
CA LEU A 271 11.75 -7.19 -0.21
C LEU A 271 10.36 -7.23 -0.82
N PHE A 272 9.92 -6.15 -1.50
CA PHE A 272 8.57 -6.00 -2.04
C PHE A 272 8.51 -5.95 -3.57
N GLU A 273 9.57 -5.46 -4.20
CA GLU A 273 9.69 -5.33 -5.66
C GLU A 273 11.15 -5.48 -6.10
N THR A 274 11.36 -5.85 -7.35
CA THR A 274 12.71 -5.98 -7.94
C THR A 274 13.30 -4.61 -8.26
N LEU A 275 14.62 -4.47 -8.13
CA LEU A 275 15.36 -3.22 -8.42
C LEU A 275 15.17 -2.74 -9.86
N ARG A 276 15.24 -3.65 -10.83
CA ARG A 276 15.28 -3.32 -12.25
C ARG A 276 13.90 -3.11 -12.86
N LEU A 277 12.95 -4.03 -12.61
CA LEU A 277 11.64 -4.03 -13.25
C LEU A 277 10.58 -3.38 -12.39
N LYS A 278 10.86 -3.15 -11.10
CA LYS A 278 9.89 -2.66 -10.10
C LYS A 278 8.62 -3.51 -10.06
N GLU A 279 8.78 -4.82 -10.23
CA GLU A 279 7.70 -5.79 -10.18
C GLU A 279 7.75 -6.58 -8.87
N ARG A 280 6.59 -6.99 -8.39
CA ARG A 280 6.46 -7.87 -7.22
C ARG A 280 7.06 -9.26 -7.48
N THR A 281 6.93 -9.77 -8.69
CA THR A 281 7.48 -11.07 -9.10
C THR A 281 9.00 -11.07 -8.91
N TYR A 282 9.52 -12.13 -8.30
CA TYR A 282 10.93 -12.31 -7.92
C TYR A 282 11.42 -11.45 -6.74
N SER A 283 10.53 -10.82 -5.99
CA SER A 283 10.84 -10.22 -4.68
C SER A 283 10.71 -11.23 -3.54
N LEU A 284 11.15 -10.87 -2.31
CA LEU A 284 10.99 -11.76 -1.16
C LEU A 284 9.52 -12.02 -0.82
N ILE A 285 8.68 -10.97 -0.85
CA ILE A 285 7.24 -11.11 -0.57
C ILE A 285 6.55 -12.03 -1.59
N TRP A 286 6.92 -11.98 -2.87
CA TRP A 286 6.40 -12.90 -3.89
C TRP A 286 6.65 -14.36 -3.55
N LEU A 287 7.81 -14.67 -2.99
CA LEU A 287 8.15 -16.04 -2.59
C LEU A 287 7.35 -16.49 -1.37
N LEU A 288 7.21 -15.63 -0.37
CA LEU A 288 6.58 -15.94 0.92
C LEU A 288 5.05 -15.90 0.86
N ASP A 289 4.45 -15.12 -0.06
CA ASP A 289 3.01 -14.93 -0.10
C ASP A 289 2.29 -16.13 -0.72
N LYS A 290 1.91 -17.05 0.15
CA LYS A 290 1.07 -18.22 -0.14
C LYS A 290 -0.33 -18.08 0.47
N THR A 291 -0.70 -16.87 0.87
CA THR A 291 -2.00 -16.56 1.47
C THR A 291 -3.15 -16.85 0.52
N LYS A 292 -4.33 -17.05 1.06
CA LYS A 292 -5.57 -17.28 0.32
C LYS A 292 -6.50 -16.07 0.35
N THR A 293 -6.27 -15.14 1.28
CA THR A 293 -7.08 -13.94 1.44
C THR A 293 -6.25 -12.68 1.19
N ALA A 294 -6.88 -11.64 0.67
CA ALA A 294 -6.25 -10.33 0.52
C ALA A 294 -5.80 -9.74 1.86
N MET A 295 -6.57 -9.97 2.93
CA MET A 295 -6.25 -9.56 4.30
C MET A 295 -4.97 -10.24 4.80
N GLY A 296 -4.82 -11.54 4.56
CA GLY A 296 -3.61 -12.30 4.90
C GLY A 296 -2.38 -11.78 4.16
N SER A 297 -2.49 -11.46 2.88
CA SER A 297 -1.40 -10.89 2.09
C SER A 297 -0.94 -9.53 2.64
N ARG A 298 -1.88 -8.63 3.00
CA ARG A 298 -1.56 -7.35 3.66
C ARG A 298 -0.89 -7.57 5.03
N LYS A 299 -1.37 -8.52 5.82
CA LYS A 299 -0.79 -8.87 7.12
C LYS A 299 0.63 -9.40 6.98
N LEU A 300 0.88 -10.29 6.03
CA LEU A 300 2.22 -10.82 5.74
C LEU A 300 3.17 -9.71 5.29
N LYS A 301 2.71 -8.80 4.44
CA LYS A 301 3.48 -7.63 4.02
C LYS A 301 3.82 -6.73 5.21
N TYR A 302 2.86 -6.47 6.11
CA TYR A 302 3.08 -5.71 7.32
C TYR A 302 4.14 -6.37 8.22
N TRP A 303 4.12 -7.69 8.39
CA TRP A 303 5.12 -8.41 9.18
C TRP A 303 6.52 -8.35 8.57
N LEU A 304 6.62 -8.44 7.25
CA LEU A 304 7.89 -8.30 6.54
C LEU A 304 8.44 -6.87 6.63
N GLN A 305 7.57 -5.86 6.63
CA GLN A 305 7.94 -4.46 6.76
C GLN A 305 8.34 -4.09 8.19
N ASN A 306 7.78 -4.77 9.20
CA ASN A 306 7.97 -4.53 10.62
C ASN A 306 8.37 -5.83 11.35
N PRO A 307 9.59 -6.38 11.11
CA PRO A 307 10.06 -7.56 11.81
C PRO A 307 10.22 -7.26 13.30
N LEU A 308 9.90 -8.23 14.15
CA LEU A 308 9.83 -8.06 15.59
C LEU A 308 11.23 -8.10 16.25
N LYS A 309 11.34 -7.49 17.45
CA LYS A 309 12.49 -7.67 18.36
C LYS A 309 12.15 -8.51 19.57
N ASP A 310 10.89 -8.72 19.85
CA ASP A 310 10.45 -9.55 20.98
C ASP A 310 10.57 -11.04 20.67
N ILE A 311 11.48 -11.72 21.37
CA ILE A 311 11.81 -13.13 21.17
C ILE A 311 10.60 -14.03 21.49
N GLU A 312 9.79 -13.69 22.49
CA GLU A 312 8.65 -14.53 22.90
C GLU A 312 7.58 -14.54 21.79
N THR A 313 7.24 -13.37 21.26
CA THR A 313 6.27 -13.25 20.16
C THR A 313 6.78 -13.94 18.89
N ILE A 314 8.09 -13.83 18.58
CA ILE A 314 8.69 -14.51 17.44
C ILE A 314 8.61 -16.04 17.61
N ASN A 315 9.00 -16.55 18.76
CA ASN A 315 8.94 -17.99 19.05
C ASN A 315 7.51 -18.52 18.99
N SER A 316 6.54 -17.75 19.47
CA SER A 316 5.12 -18.12 19.35
C SER A 316 4.68 -18.34 17.90
N ARG A 317 5.18 -17.52 16.93
CA ARG A 317 4.94 -17.74 15.50
C ARG A 317 5.65 -19.00 14.99
N TYR A 318 6.89 -19.25 15.42
CA TYR A 318 7.59 -20.50 15.06
C TYR A 318 6.85 -21.74 15.54
N ASP A 319 6.35 -21.73 16.78
CA ASP A 319 5.58 -22.85 17.34
C ASP A 319 4.29 -23.11 16.55
N GLN A 320 3.62 -22.03 16.10
CA GLN A 320 2.44 -22.15 15.25
C GLN A 320 2.76 -22.74 13.87
N ILE A 321 3.87 -22.30 13.24
CA ILE A 321 4.33 -22.84 11.96
C ILE A 321 4.69 -24.33 12.10
N GLU A 322 5.45 -24.69 13.12
CA GLU A 322 5.85 -26.07 13.36
C GLU A 322 4.65 -26.98 13.59
N LYS A 323 3.66 -26.52 14.33
CA LYS A 323 2.42 -27.24 14.56
C LYS A 323 1.62 -27.45 13.27
N LEU A 324 1.50 -26.42 12.43
CA LEU A 324 0.85 -26.53 11.13
C LEU A 324 1.60 -27.47 10.17
N ASN A 325 2.93 -27.52 10.21
CA ASN A 325 3.71 -28.47 9.42
C ASN A 325 3.47 -29.91 9.87
N ASN A 326 3.29 -30.15 11.18
CA ASN A 326 2.98 -31.47 11.72
C ASN A 326 1.53 -31.90 11.42
N GLU A 327 0.59 -30.96 11.28
CA GLU A 327 -0.84 -31.20 11.08
C GLU A 327 -1.26 -30.84 9.65
N PHE A 328 -0.59 -31.43 8.66
CA PHE A 328 -0.74 -31.11 7.22
C PHE A 328 -2.20 -31.14 6.74
N LEU A 329 -2.99 -32.19 7.11
CA LEU A 329 -4.38 -32.33 6.65
C LEU A 329 -5.27 -31.19 7.18
N ILE A 330 -5.08 -30.81 8.44
CA ILE A 330 -5.84 -29.71 9.04
C ILE A 330 -5.45 -28.39 8.37
N LYS A 331 -4.15 -28.15 8.14
CA LYS A 331 -3.64 -26.99 7.44
C LYS A 331 -4.28 -26.83 6.05
N GLU A 332 -4.23 -27.88 5.21
CA GLU A 332 -4.81 -27.80 3.87
C GLU A 332 -6.34 -27.66 3.91
N SER A 333 -7.00 -28.25 4.89
CA SER A 333 -8.44 -28.05 5.07
C SER A 333 -8.79 -26.61 5.47
N ILE A 334 -7.99 -25.95 6.34
CA ILE A 334 -8.17 -24.52 6.64
C ILE A 334 -7.90 -23.67 5.40
N ARG A 335 -6.87 -23.98 4.61
CA ARG A 335 -6.56 -23.26 3.37
C ARG A 335 -7.72 -23.28 2.35
N ASN A 336 -8.41 -24.41 2.25
CA ASN A 336 -9.58 -24.52 1.39
C ASN A 336 -10.75 -23.67 1.90
N ASP A 337 -10.97 -23.62 3.23
CA ASP A 337 -11.97 -22.73 3.82
C ASP A 337 -11.62 -21.26 3.60
N LEU A 338 -10.34 -20.88 3.79
CA LEU A 338 -9.85 -19.51 3.60
C LEU A 338 -10.02 -19.02 2.15
N PHE A 339 -10.03 -19.89 1.17
CA PHE A 339 -10.29 -19.54 -0.23
C PHE A 339 -11.70 -18.98 -0.46
N GLU A 340 -12.66 -19.39 0.40
CA GLU A 340 -14.04 -18.89 0.37
C GLU A 340 -14.23 -17.60 1.18
N VAL A 341 -13.19 -17.12 1.90
CA VAL A 341 -13.24 -15.89 2.68
C VAL A 341 -12.82 -14.70 1.83
N TYR A 342 -13.75 -13.78 1.63
CA TYR A 342 -13.52 -12.52 0.93
C TYR A 342 -12.87 -11.47 1.85
N ASP A 343 -12.55 -10.31 1.30
CA ASP A 343 -11.91 -9.20 2.02
C ASP A 343 -12.87 -8.51 3.01
N LEU A 344 -13.07 -9.13 4.16
CA LEU A 344 -13.99 -8.63 5.19
C LEU A 344 -13.60 -7.24 5.72
N GLU A 345 -12.29 -6.90 5.78
CA GLU A 345 -11.85 -5.56 6.21
C GLU A 345 -12.41 -4.48 5.29
N ARG A 346 -12.20 -4.63 3.98
CA ARG A 346 -12.67 -3.66 2.98
C ARG A 346 -14.18 -3.70 2.77
N LEU A 347 -14.80 -4.87 2.93
CA LEU A 347 -16.26 -4.99 2.89
C LEU A 347 -16.91 -4.23 4.06
N CYS A 348 -16.35 -4.30 5.26
CA CYS A 348 -16.81 -3.51 6.41
C CYS A 348 -16.70 -1.99 6.15
N ALA A 349 -15.63 -1.52 5.52
CA ALA A 349 -15.50 -0.12 5.14
C ALA A 349 -16.57 0.31 4.12
N LYS A 350 -16.89 -0.53 3.12
CA LYS A 350 -17.98 -0.28 2.15
C LYS A 350 -19.35 -0.15 2.82
N VAL A 351 -19.62 -0.92 3.87
CA VAL A 351 -20.88 -0.80 4.65
C VAL A 351 -21.03 0.62 5.19
N ILE A 352 -19.98 1.18 5.76
CA ILE A 352 -19.98 2.51 6.37
C ILE A 352 -19.95 3.61 5.31
N CYS A 353 -19.07 3.52 4.33
CA CYS A 353 -18.93 4.51 3.26
C CYS A 353 -20.13 4.57 2.29
N GLY A 354 -21.12 3.70 2.46
CA GLY A 354 -22.35 3.73 1.67
C GLY A 354 -22.26 3.14 0.26
N SER A 355 -21.11 2.56 -0.12
CA SER A 355 -20.86 2.00 -1.45
C SER A 355 -21.19 0.49 -1.56
N LEU A 356 -21.74 -0.11 -0.48
CA LEU A 356 -22.11 -1.53 -0.42
C LEU A 356 -23.23 -1.87 -1.40
N ASN A 357 -23.05 -2.92 -2.18
CA ASN A 357 -24.07 -3.49 -3.05
C ASN A 357 -24.48 -4.91 -2.61
N ALA A 358 -25.49 -5.50 -3.26
CA ALA A 358 -26.00 -6.81 -2.86
C ALA A 358 -24.99 -7.95 -3.10
N ARG A 359 -24.08 -7.81 -4.07
CA ARG A 359 -22.99 -8.79 -4.28
C ARG A 359 -21.95 -8.72 -3.17
N ASP A 360 -21.65 -7.51 -2.68
CA ASP A 360 -20.76 -7.35 -1.53
C ASP A 360 -21.36 -8.03 -0.28
N VAL A 361 -22.68 -7.93 -0.08
CA VAL A 361 -23.38 -8.63 1.03
C VAL A 361 -23.32 -10.15 0.84
N LEU A 362 -23.43 -10.65 -0.39
CA LEU A 362 -23.26 -12.06 -0.70
C LEU A 362 -21.83 -12.55 -0.38
N GLN A 363 -20.80 -11.73 -0.65
CA GLN A 363 -19.42 -12.03 -0.27
C GLN A 363 -19.25 -12.11 1.26
N ILE A 364 -19.86 -11.19 2.01
CA ILE A 364 -19.89 -11.27 3.48
C ILE A 364 -20.56 -12.58 3.90
N LYS A 365 -21.75 -12.88 3.41
CA LYS A 365 -22.47 -14.13 3.72
C LYS A 365 -21.62 -15.38 3.47
N ASN A 366 -20.98 -15.48 2.30
CA ASN A 366 -20.15 -16.63 1.94
C ASN A 366 -18.93 -16.76 2.86
N SER A 367 -18.31 -15.64 3.24
CA SER A 367 -17.22 -15.62 4.22
C SER A 367 -17.69 -16.14 5.58
N LEU A 368 -18.87 -15.69 6.06
CA LEU A 368 -19.41 -16.13 7.36
C LEU A 368 -19.77 -17.62 7.38
N LYS A 369 -20.18 -18.18 6.25
CA LYS A 369 -20.55 -19.59 6.10
C LYS A 369 -19.46 -20.56 6.54
N VAL A 370 -18.21 -20.24 6.27
CA VAL A 370 -17.06 -21.12 6.52
C VAL A 370 -16.41 -20.90 7.90
N LEU A 371 -16.76 -19.83 8.61
CA LEU A 371 -16.18 -19.52 9.93
C LEU A 371 -16.31 -20.63 10.97
N PRO A 372 -17.47 -21.29 11.15
CA PRO A 372 -17.59 -22.38 12.14
C PRO A 372 -16.59 -23.51 11.88
N SER A 373 -16.38 -23.88 10.61
CA SER A 373 -15.40 -24.88 10.20
C SER A 373 -13.97 -24.47 10.56
N ILE A 374 -13.62 -23.20 10.28
CA ILE A 374 -12.29 -22.64 10.63
C ILE A 374 -12.11 -22.64 12.16
N ILE A 375 -13.11 -22.19 12.93
CA ILE A 375 -13.06 -22.13 14.39
C ILE A 375 -12.78 -23.52 14.99
N ASP A 376 -13.49 -24.55 14.53
CA ASP A 376 -13.33 -25.92 15.06
C ASP A 376 -11.92 -26.47 14.77
N LYS A 377 -11.38 -26.22 13.58
CA LYS A 377 -10.02 -26.61 13.21
C LYS A 377 -8.95 -25.84 14.00
N VAL A 378 -9.13 -24.53 14.18
CA VAL A 378 -8.24 -23.67 14.99
C VAL A 378 -8.22 -24.14 16.44
N LYS A 379 -9.37 -24.49 17.01
CA LYS A 379 -9.47 -25.10 18.36
C LYS A 379 -8.73 -26.43 18.45
N SER A 380 -8.84 -27.30 17.45
CA SER A 380 -8.11 -28.58 17.41
C SER A 380 -6.59 -28.40 17.40
N LEU A 381 -6.12 -27.29 16.79
CA LEU A 381 -4.71 -26.88 16.83
C LEU A 381 -4.33 -26.18 18.14
N ASN A 382 -5.24 -25.97 19.10
CA ASN A 382 -5.01 -25.17 20.33
C ASN A 382 -4.39 -23.78 20.02
N PHE A 383 -4.80 -23.14 18.93
CA PHE A 383 -4.45 -21.76 18.67
C PHE A 383 -5.40 -20.83 19.40
N ASN A 384 -4.84 -19.82 20.06
CA ASN A 384 -5.63 -18.83 20.80
C ASN A 384 -5.99 -17.66 19.86
N LEU A 385 -7.02 -17.86 19.02
CA LEU A 385 -7.56 -16.86 18.11
C LEU A 385 -8.98 -16.48 18.51
N ASN A 386 -9.29 -15.20 18.51
CA ASN A 386 -10.61 -14.66 18.87
C ASN A 386 -11.49 -14.50 17.63
N ILE A 387 -11.88 -15.62 17.02
CA ILE A 387 -12.75 -15.64 15.84
C ILE A 387 -14.19 -15.89 16.31
N SER A 388 -15.11 -14.98 15.98
CA SER A 388 -16.55 -15.14 16.24
C SER A 388 -17.22 -15.89 15.08
N ASP A 389 -18.26 -16.68 15.39
CA ASP A 389 -18.97 -17.50 14.39
C ASP A 389 -19.99 -16.71 13.55
N HIS A 390 -20.47 -15.58 14.07
CA HIS A 390 -21.47 -14.69 13.43
C HIS A 390 -22.73 -15.43 12.89
N ASN A 391 -23.14 -16.53 13.53
CA ASN A 391 -24.23 -17.37 13.06
C ASN A 391 -25.56 -16.62 12.93
N THR A 392 -25.84 -15.66 13.82
CA THR A 392 -27.06 -14.86 13.77
C THR A 392 -27.10 -14.00 12.50
N LEU A 393 -25.99 -13.32 12.20
CA LEU A 393 -25.86 -12.52 11.00
C LEU A 393 -25.89 -13.39 9.74
N TYR A 394 -25.17 -14.50 9.73
CA TYR A 394 -25.19 -15.45 8.61
C TYR A 394 -26.61 -15.90 8.27
N ASN A 395 -27.39 -16.34 9.28
CA ASN A 395 -28.76 -16.82 9.08
C ASN A 395 -29.70 -15.72 8.56
N LEU A 396 -29.49 -14.46 8.98
CA LEU A 396 -30.23 -13.32 8.45
C LEU A 396 -29.89 -13.11 6.96
N LEU A 397 -28.60 -13.08 6.61
CA LEU A 397 -28.16 -12.86 5.23
C LEU A 397 -28.57 -13.99 4.29
N GLU A 398 -28.55 -15.25 4.77
CA GLU A 398 -28.97 -16.42 4.00
C GLU A 398 -30.47 -16.39 3.65
N LYS A 399 -31.30 -15.86 4.56
CA LYS A 399 -32.73 -15.69 4.34
C LYS A 399 -33.06 -14.48 3.47
N ALA A 400 -32.27 -13.37 3.63
CA ALA A 400 -32.62 -12.07 3.05
C ALA A 400 -32.10 -11.90 1.62
N ILE A 401 -30.86 -12.32 1.30
CA ILE A 401 -30.19 -11.93 0.06
C ILE A 401 -30.32 -13.01 -1.00
N ASN A 402 -30.64 -12.57 -2.23
CA ASN A 402 -30.70 -13.44 -3.41
C ASN A 402 -29.32 -14.03 -3.73
N GLU A 403 -29.29 -15.24 -4.29
CA GLU A 403 -28.05 -15.93 -4.65
C GLU A 403 -27.32 -15.30 -5.85
N ASN A 404 -28.06 -14.63 -6.75
CA ASN A 404 -27.55 -13.97 -7.93
C ASN A 404 -28.07 -12.53 -8.03
N PRO A 405 -27.67 -11.64 -7.10
CA PRO A 405 -28.16 -10.27 -7.12
C PRO A 405 -27.53 -9.46 -8.25
N PRO A 406 -28.23 -8.47 -8.80
CA PRO A 406 -27.70 -7.57 -9.81
C PRO A 406 -26.59 -6.67 -9.25
N LEU A 407 -25.87 -5.96 -10.14
CA LEU A 407 -24.83 -5.02 -9.77
C LEU A 407 -25.40 -3.75 -9.10
N THR A 408 -26.55 -3.28 -9.58
CA THR A 408 -27.13 -2.03 -9.08
C THR A 408 -28.33 -2.30 -8.18
N LEU A 409 -28.49 -1.49 -7.15
CA LEU A 409 -29.60 -1.61 -6.20
C LEU A 409 -30.96 -1.21 -6.80
N LYS A 410 -31.00 -0.60 -7.98
CA LYS A 410 -32.21 -0.12 -8.65
C LYS A 410 -32.79 -1.10 -9.68
N GLU A 411 -32.15 -2.23 -9.90
CA GLU A 411 -32.64 -3.23 -10.85
C GLU A 411 -33.68 -4.20 -10.25
N GLY A 412 -33.82 -4.19 -8.93
CA GLY A 412 -34.64 -5.19 -8.20
C GLY A 412 -33.92 -6.51 -8.05
N PHE A 413 -34.62 -7.55 -7.59
CA PHE A 413 -34.08 -8.91 -7.34
C PHE A 413 -32.96 -8.96 -6.30
N LEU A 414 -32.95 -8.03 -5.34
CA LEU A 414 -31.99 -7.99 -4.26
C LEU A 414 -32.29 -9.01 -3.16
N ILE A 415 -33.58 -9.13 -2.83
CA ILE A 415 -34.10 -9.89 -1.70
C ILE A 415 -34.63 -11.27 -2.17
N LYS A 416 -34.34 -12.29 -1.38
CA LYS A 416 -34.78 -13.68 -1.62
C LYS A 416 -36.29 -13.82 -1.47
N GLU A 417 -36.90 -14.74 -2.23
CA GLU A 417 -38.30 -15.09 -2.07
C GLU A 417 -38.54 -15.77 -0.71
N GLY A 418 -39.65 -15.45 -0.06
CA GLY A 418 -40.00 -15.95 1.27
C GLY A 418 -39.42 -15.14 2.42
N TYR A 419 -38.69 -14.03 2.17
CA TYR A 419 -38.15 -13.17 3.21
C TYR A 419 -39.17 -12.15 3.75
N ASN A 420 -40.02 -11.60 2.87
CA ASN A 420 -41.05 -10.61 3.22
C ASN A 420 -42.33 -10.90 2.46
N GLU A 421 -43.47 -11.06 3.22
CA GLU A 421 -44.76 -11.43 2.67
C GLU A 421 -45.32 -10.37 1.69
N GLU A 422 -45.20 -9.08 2.01
CA GLU A 422 -45.67 -7.98 1.15
C GLU A 422 -44.91 -7.97 -0.20
N LEU A 423 -43.60 -8.22 -0.17
CA LEU A 423 -42.80 -8.31 -1.38
C LEU A 423 -43.20 -9.48 -2.26
N ASP A 424 -43.48 -10.62 -1.64
CA ASP A 424 -43.92 -11.84 -2.38
C ASP A 424 -45.31 -11.66 -2.97
N GLU A 425 -46.24 -10.98 -2.29
CA GLU A 425 -47.54 -10.58 -2.83
C GLU A 425 -47.38 -9.67 -4.04
N LEU A 426 -46.54 -8.63 -3.96
CA LEU A 426 -46.26 -7.73 -5.08
C LEU A 426 -45.66 -8.47 -6.28
N ARG A 427 -44.75 -9.42 -6.05
CA ARG A 427 -44.16 -10.28 -7.09
C ARG A 427 -45.19 -11.17 -7.73
N SER A 428 -46.15 -11.71 -6.96
CA SER A 428 -47.27 -12.50 -7.45
C SER A 428 -48.19 -11.66 -8.35
N ILE A 429 -48.51 -10.42 -7.96
CA ILE A 429 -49.29 -9.49 -8.77
C ILE A 429 -48.58 -9.19 -10.09
N ARG A 430 -47.28 -8.93 -10.04
CA ARG A 430 -46.47 -8.68 -11.25
C ARG A 430 -46.43 -9.88 -12.19
N SER A 431 -46.19 -11.08 -11.68
CA SER A 431 -46.15 -12.29 -12.47
C SER A 431 -47.50 -12.64 -13.08
N GLY A 432 -48.57 -12.60 -12.28
CA GLY A 432 -49.96 -12.81 -12.75
C GLY A 432 -50.39 -11.76 -13.78
N GLY A 433 -49.99 -10.50 -13.61
CA GLY A 433 -50.22 -9.45 -14.61
C GLY A 433 -49.49 -9.70 -15.93
N LYS A 434 -48.22 -10.17 -15.90
CA LYS A 434 -47.45 -10.52 -17.09
C LYS A 434 -48.01 -11.76 -17.80
N GLU A 435 -48.44 -12.74 -17.04
CA GLU A 435 -49.11 -13.94 -17.57
C GLU A 435 -50.43 -13.56 -18.25
N PHE A 436 -51.25 -12.70 -17.61
CA PHE A 436 -52.46 -12.15 -18.20
C PHE A 436 -52.20 -11.45 -19.55
N ILE A 437 -51.17 -10.60 -19.62
CA ILE A 437 -50.78 -9.90 -20.86
C ILE A 437 -50.37 -10.89 -21.94
N SER A 438 -49.68 -11.98 -21.60
CA SER A 438 -49.29 -13.05 -22.52
C SER A 438 -50.52 -13.85 -23.03
N THR A 439 -51.43 -14.19 -22.11
CA THR A 439 -52.71 -14.91 -22.49
C THR A 439 -53.66 -14.04 -23.28
N LEU A 440 -53.65 -12.72 -23.04
CA LEU A 440 -54.43 -11.77 -23.82
C LEU A 440 -54.11 -11.79 -25.31
N GLU A 441 -52.84 -11.96 -25.67
CA GLU A 441 -52.45 -12.11 -27.08
C GLU A 441 -53.14 -13.32 -27.74
N ALA A 442 -53.17 -14.44 -27.03
CA ALA A 442 -53.81 -15.67 -27.54
C ALA A 442 -55.34 -15.50 -27.60
N SER A 443 -55.96 -14.96 -26.54
CA SER A 443 -57.39 -14.75 -26.48
C SER A 443 -57.89 -13.73 -27.52
N GLU A 444 -57.15 -12.65 -27.74
CA GLU A 444 -57.48 -11.62 -28.75
C GLU A 444 -57.29 -12.16 -30.19
N LYS A 445 -56.32 -13.03 -30.44
CA LYS A 445 -56.18 -13.73 -31.71
C LYS A 445 -57.37 -14.63 -31.99
N GLU A 446 -57.83 -15.36 -31.02
CA GLU A 446 -58.99 -16.24 -31.13
C GLU A 446 -60.30 -15.44 -31.30
N ARG A 447 -60.49 -14.38 -30.48
CA ARG A 447 -61.66 -13.54 -30.50
C ARG A 447 -61.84 -12.74 -31.80
N THR A 448 -60.71 -12.18 -32.29
CA THR A 448 -60.70 -11.31 -33.45
C THR A 448 -60.47 -12.03 -34.79
N GLY A 449 -59.99 -13.29 -34.75
CA GLY A 449 -59.54 -14.02 -35.95
C GLY A 449 -58.26 -13.50 -36.59
N ILE A 450 -57.62 -12.46 -36.04
CA ILE A 450 -56.41 -11.82 -36.58
C ILE A 450 -55.17 -12.62 -36.17
N LYS A 451 -54.71 -13.53 -36.99
CA LYS A 451 -53.57 -14.42 -36.68
C LYS A 451 -52.24 -13.70 -36.44
N ASN A 452 -52.04 -12.52 -37.05
CA ASN A 452 -50.78 -11.75 -36.96
C ASN A 452 -50.79 -10.67 -35.89
N LEU A 453 -51.79 -10.68 -34.99
CA LEU A 453 -51.87 -9.81 -33.83
C LEU A 453 -50.71 -10.14 -32.87
N ARG A 454 -50.03 -9.11 -32.31
CA ARG A 454 -49.01 -9.25 -31.26
C ARG A 454 -49.27 -8.25 -30.16
N VAL A 455 -49.05 -8.67 -28.94
CA VAL A 455 -48.96 -7.72 -27.79
C VAL A 455 -47.53 -7.38 -27.59
N GLY A 456 -47.17 -6.07 -27.59
CA GLY A 456 -45.83 -5.56 -27.44
C GLY A 456 -45.79 -4.48 -26.37
N TYR A 457 -44.57 -4.11 -25.94
CA TYR A 457 -44.33 -3.05 -24.99
C TYR A 457 -43.43 -1.95 -25.58
N ASN A 458 -43.73 -0.70 -25.31
CA ASN A 458 -42.92 0.45 -25.69
C ASN A 458 -42.79 1.43 -24.50
N ARG A 459 -41.58 1.92 -24.20
CA ARG A 459 -41.36 2.81 -23.06
C ARG A 459 -42.16 4.11 -23.05
N ILE A 460 -42.59 4.59 -24.24
CA ILE A 460 -43.34 5.84 -24.37
C ILE A 460 -44.86 5.59 -24.29
N PHE A 461 -45.35 4.48 -24.88
CA PHE A 461 -46.79 4.22 -25.07
C PHE A 461 -47.30 3.07 -24.20
N GLY A 462 -46.42 2.38 -23.50
CA GLY A 462 -46.78 1.23 -22.68
C GLY A 462 -47.02 -0.04 -23.50
N TYR A 463 -47.86 -0.94 -22.95
CA TYR A 463 -48.31 -2.15 -23.68
C TYR A 463 -49.32 -1.80 -24.77
N TYR A 464 -49.17 -2.42 -25.92
CA TYR A 464 -50.06 -2.22 -27.09
C TYR A 464 -50.32 -3.53 -27.82
N ILE A 465 -51.44 -3.55 -28.51
CA ILE A 465 -51.79 -4.58 -29.50
C ILE A 465 -51.31 -4.07 -30.86
N GLU A 466 -50.44 -4.82 -31.53
CA GLU A 466 -49.93 -4.48 -32.88
C GLU A 466 -50.65 -5.34 -33.94
N VAL A 467 -51.24 -4.68 -34.93
CA VAL A 467 -51.92 -5.30 -36.04
C VAL A 467 -51.30 -4.87 -37.36
N SER A 468 -51.01 -5.81 -38.27
CA SER A 468 -50.44 -5.52 -39.57
C SER A 468 -51.46 -4.78 -40.46
N LYS A 469 -50.96 -3.88 -41.35
CA LYS A 469 -51.83 -3.08 -42.23
C LYS A 469 -52.82 -3.88 -43.06
N GLY A 470 -52.50 -5.11 -43.41
CA GLY A 470 -53.41 -6.00 -44.15
C GLY A 470 -54.71 -6.35 -43.45
N ASN A 471 -54.69 -6.37 -42.11
CA ASN A 471 -55.78 -6.80 -41.26
C ASN A 471 -56.45 -5.63 -40.49
N ILE A 472 -56.10 -4.37 -40.80
CA ILE A 472 -56.76 -3.22 -40.20
C ILE A 472 -58.22 -3.14 -40.53
N LYS A 473 -58.60 -3.62 -41.72
CA LYS A 473 -60.02 -3.63 -42.18
C LYS A 473 -60.89 -4.64 -41.42
N ASP A 474 -60.27 -5.58 -40.72
CA ASP A 474 -60.95 -6.60 -39.95
C ASP A 474 -61.22 -6.13 -38.51
N ILE A 475 -60.82 -4.90 -38.14
CA ILE A 475 -61.00 -4.33 -36.80
C ILE A 475 -62.43 -3.79 -36.75
N ASP A 476 -63.16 -4.26 -35.72
CA ASP A 476 -64.52 -3.81 -35.41
C ASP A 476 -64.48 -2.74 -34.32
N ASP A 477 -65.10 -1.60 -34.53
CA ASP A 477 -65.18 -0.47 -33.58
C ASP A 477 -65.82 -0.90 -32.23
N SER A 478 -66.65 -1.99 -32.23
CA SER A 478 -67.20 -2.54 -31.01
C SER A 478 -66.20 -3.16 -30.04
N TRP A 479 -64.96 -3.41 -30.47
CA TRP A 479 -63.91 -4.01 -29.63
C TRP A 479 -63.32 -3.06 -28.63
N GLY A 480 -63.58 -1.76 -28.74
CA GLY A 480 -63.09 -0.71 -27.82
C GLY A 480 -61.59 -0.48 -27.90
N TRP A 481 -61.01 -0.75 -29.08
CA TRP A 481 -59.60 -0.52 -29.31
C TRP A 481 -59.33 0.95 -29.66
N GLU A 482 -58.51 1.62 -28.88
CA GLU A 482 -58.05 2.99 -29.15
C GLU A 482 -56.76 2.97 -29.98
N ARG A 483 -56.72 3.58 -31.16
CA ARG A 483 -55.55 3.70 -31.97
C ARG A 483 -54.56 4.71 -31.34
N ARG A 484 -53.34 4.30 -31.11
CA ARG A 484 -52.27 5.14 -30.51
C ARG A 484 -51.16 5.53 -31.50
N GLN A 485 -50.77 4.64 -32.42
CA GLN A 485 -49.69 4.87 -33.34
C GLN A 485 -49.89 4.17 -34.66
N THR A 486 -49.61 4.86 -35.76
CA THR A 486 -49.56 4.28 -37.09
C THR A 486 -48.11 4.21 -37.57
N LEU A 487 -47.65 3.01 -37.90
CA LEU A 487 -46.34 2.74 -38.44
C LEU A 487 -46.41 2.40 -39.92
N THR A 488 -45.29 2.23 -40.60
CA THR A 488 -45.22 1.93 -42.03
C THR A 488 -45.92 0.62 -42.37
N ASN A 489 -45.86 -0.41 -41.53
CA ASN A 489 -46.32 -1.75 -41.80
C ASN A 489 -47.40 -2.25 -40.84
N CYS A 490 -47.73 -1.56 -39.74
CA CYS A 490 -48.69 -1.94 -38.72
C CYS A 490 -49.31 -0.73 -38.02
N GLU A 491 -50.40 -0.96 -37.30
CA GLU A 491 -50.98 0.00 -36.37
C GLU A 491 -50.99 -0.58 -34.94
N ARG A 492 -50.89 0.33 -33.94
CA ARG A 492 -50.87 -0.02 -32.52
C ARG A 492 -52.07 0.50 -31.80
N TYR A 493 -52.70 -0.38 -31.05
CA TYR A 493 -53.94 -0.15 -30.35
C TYR A 493 -53.77 -0.42 -28.85
N ILE A 494 -54.60 0.24 -28.05
CA ILE A 494 -54.70 0.01 -26.61
C ILE A 494 -56.16 -0.33 -26.26
N THR A 495 -56.36 -1.19 -25.28
CA THR A 495 -57.68 -1.49 -24.72
C THR A 495 -57.76 -0.98 -23.28
N PRO A 496 -58.95 -0.64 -22.75
CA PRO A 496 -59.12 -0.24 -21.37
C PRO A 496 -58.62 -1.29 -20.38
N LEU A 497 -58.86 -2.57 -20.65
CA LEU A 497 -58.40 -3.69 -19.83
C LEU A 497 -56.87 -3.84 -19.84
N LEU A 498 -56.24 -3.67 -21.01
CA LEU A 498 -54.77 -3.70 -21.12
C LEU A 498 -54.14 -2.54 -20.33
N LYS A 499 -54.72 -1.36 -20.38
CA LYS A 499 -54.27 -0.17 -19.65
C LYS A 499 -54.43 -0.33 -18.14
N GLU A 500 -55.55 -0.94 -17.66
CA GLU A 500 -55.76 -1.24 -16.24
C GLU A 500 -54.68 -2.24 -15.74
N LYS A 501 -54.45 -3.35 -16.45
CA LYS A 501 -53.49 -4.38 -16.06
C LYS A 501 -52.04 -3.85 -16.17
N GLU A 502 -51.77 -3.05 -17.16
CA GLU A 502 -50.48 -2.34 -17.28
C GLU A 502 -50.22 -1.48 -16.06
N ALA A 503 -51.18 -0.65 -15.65
CA ALA A 503 -51.05 0.20 -14.48
C ALA A 503 -50.77 -0.61 -13.19
N LEU A 504 -51.42 -1.76 -13.03
CA LEU A 504 -51.19 -2.67 -11.91
C LEU A 504 -49.76 -3.26 -11.94
N VAL A 505 -49.27 -3.71 -13.12
CA VAL A 505 -47.93 -4.27 -13.26
C VAL A 505 -46.86 -3.22 -13.02
N LEU A 506 -46.99 -2.03 -13.61
CA LEU A 506 -46.02 -0.94 -13.45
C LEU A 506 -45.96 -0.43 -12.00
N ASN A 507 -47.11 -0.23 -11.36
CA ASN A 507 -47.19 0.15 -9.95
C ASN A 507 -46.58 -0.92 -9.04
N ALA A 508 -46.80 -2.22 -9.35
CA ALA A 508 -46.16 -3.30 -8.62
C ALA A 508 -44.63 -3.31 -8.81
N GLU A 509 -44.15 -3.10 -10.03
CA GLU A 509 -42.69 -3.04 -10.30
C GLU A 509 -42.00 -1.87 -9.55
N GLU A 510 -42.59 -0.67 -9.56
CA GLU A 510 -42.04 0.47 -8.80
C GLU A 510 -42.02 0.17 -7.29
N LYS A 511 -43.10 -0.36 -6.73
CA LYS A 511 -43.20 -0.74 -5.31
C LYS A 511 -42.23 -1.87 -4.94
N ILE A 512 -42.06 -2.88 -5.79
CA ILE A 512 -41.10 -3.96 -5.58
C ILE A 512 -39.68 -3.37 -5.43
N ILE A 513 -39.27 -2.50 -6.34
CA ILE A 513 -37.93 -1.90 -6.32
C ILE A 513 -37.74 -1.06 -5.03
N GLU A 514 -38.73 -0.26 -4.67
CA GLU A 514 -38.68 0.56 -3.46
C GLU A 514 -38.63 -0.30 -2.18
N LEU A 515 -39.48 -1.32 -2.08
CA LEU A 515 -39.52 -2.21 -0.91
C LEU A 515 -38.23 -3.04 -0.81
N GLU A 516 -37.74 -3.60 -1.92
CA GLU A 516 -36.46 -4.33 -1.94
C GLU A 516 -35.29 -3.45 -1.51
N TYR A 517 -35.27 -2.17 -1.93
CA TYR A 517 -34.26 -1.22 -1.50
C TYR A 517 -34.33 -0.94 0.02
N ASN A 518 -35.53 -0.73 0.57
CA ASN A 518 -35.74 -0.52 2.01
C ASN A 518 -35.32 -1.74 2.83
N LEU A 519 -35.71 -2.94 2.42
CA LEU A 519 -35.30 -4.19 3.05
C LEU A 519 -33.78 -4.39 2.98
N PHE A 520 -33.15 -4.01 1.88
CA PHE A 520 -31.69 -4.04 1.74
C PHE A 520 -31.02 -3.05 2.72
N LEU A 521 -31.60 -1.87 2.95
CA LEU A 521 -31.10 -0.94 3.96
C LEU A 521 -31.18 -1.51 5.38
N GLU A 522 -32.25 -2.25 5.71
CA GLU A 522 -32.36 -2.95 7.00
C GLU A 522 -31.28 -4.02 7.17
N VAL A 523 -31.00 -4.79 6.11
CA VAL A 523 -29.89 -5.76 6.09
C VAL A 523 -28.55 -5.06 6.30
N LYS A 524 -28.32 -3.93 5.62
CA LYS A 524 -27.12 -3.11 5.80
C LYS A 524 -26.95 -2.64 7.24
N GLU A 525 -28.02 -2.17 7.87
CA GLU A 525 -27.98 -1.74 9.29
C GLU A 525 -27.70 -2.91 10.24
N ALA A 526 -28.19 -4.11 9.94
CA ALA A 526 -27.85 -5.31 10.70
C ALA A 526 -26.34 -5.65 10.61
N ILE A 527 -25.74 -5.56 9.43
CA ILE A 527 -24.28 -5.74 9.25
C ILE A 527 -23.52 -4.64 10.00
N LYS A 528 -23.99 -3.39 9.93
CA LYS A 528 -23.36 -2.25 10.60
C LYS A 528 -23.24 -2.44 12.11
N LYS A 529 -24.22 -3.07 12.75
CA LYS A 529 -24.17 -3.38 14.20
C LYS A 529 -23.07 -4.36 14.57
N GLU A 530 -22.67 -5.25 13.66
CA GLU A 530 -21.67 -6.29 13.89
C GLU A 530 -20.25 -5.89 13.41
N ILE A 531 -20.05 -4.65 12.89
CA ILE A 531 -18.81 -4.25 12.21
C ILE A 531 -17.56 -4.45 13.05
N PHE A 532 -17.58 -4.09 14.35
CA PHE A 532 -16.39 -4.25 15.18
C PHE A 532 -16.05 -5.72 15.45
N SER A 533 -17.07 -6.57 15.59
CA SER A 533 -16.88 -8.02 15.73
C SER A 533 -16.35 -8.62 14.42
N LEU A 534 -16.91 -8.24 13.27
CA LEU A 534 -16.44 -8.64 11.94
C LEU A 534 -14.98 -8.23 11.69
N LYS A 535 -14.59 -7.01 12.06
CA LYS A 535 -13.20 -6.55 11.94
C LYS A 535 -12.25 -7.32 12.85
N THR A 536 -12.67 -7.65 14.07
CA THR A 536 -11.86 -8.49 14.96
C THR A 536 -11.65 -9.87 14.35
N THR A 537 -12.71 -10.49 13.83
CA THR A 537 -12.65 -11.77 13.12
C THR A 537 -11.75 -11.68 11.88
N ALA A 538 -11.85 -10.60 11.09
CA ALA A 538 -11.02 -10.38 9.91
C ALA A 538 -9.52 -10.26 10.25
N ASP A 539 -9.16 -9.55 11.32
CA ASP A 539 -7.77 -9.44 11.80
C ASP A 539 -7.21 -10.81 12.25
N GLU A 540 -7.99 -11.59 12.99
CA GLU A 540 -7.57 -12.93 13.41
C GLU A 540 -7.44 -13.91 12.23
N ILE A 541 -8.34 -13.85 11.25
CA ILE A 541 -8.22 -14.63 10.00
C ILE A 541 -6.99 -14.20 9.21
N SER A 542 -6.70 -12.90 9.12
CA SER A 542 -5.52 -12.39 8.42
C SER A 542 -4.22 -12.90 9.04
N LYS A 543 -4.16 -12.99 10.39
CA LYS A 543 -3.03 -13.57 11.12
C LYS A 543 -2.90 -15.07 10.84
N LEU A 544 -4.01 -15.80 10.91
CA LEU A 544 -4.05 -17.24 10.63
C LEU A 544 -3.56 -17.54 9.20
N ASP A 545 -4.06 -16.82 8.21
CA ASP A 545 -3.68 -16.99 6.80
C ASP A 545 -2.19 -16.67 6.57
N ALA A 546 -1.68 -15.60 7.21
CA ALA A 546 -0.26 -15.24 7.15
C ALA A 546 0.64 -16.34 7.77
N ILE A 547 0.28 -16.90 8.93
CA ILE A 547 1.03 -18.01 9.55
C ILE A 547 0.99 -19.26 8.66
N ILE A 548 -0.18 -19.59 8.11
CA ILE A 548 -0.32 -20.71 7.18
C ILE A 548 0.53 -20.50 5.92
N ALA A 549 0.57 -19.28 5.38
CA ALA A 549 1.42 -18.95 4.24
C ALA A 549 2.90 -19.20 4.53
N LEU A 550 3.39 -18.80 5.73
CA LEU A 550 4.74 -19.08 6.18
C LEU A 550 5.01 -20.58 6.38
N SER A 551 4.04 -21.34 6.90
CA SER A 551 4.11 -22.80 7.00
C SER A 551 4.25 -23.45 5.62
N VAL A 552 3.41 -23.05 4.65
CA VAL A 552 3.50 -23.55 3.27
C VAL A 552 4.83 -23.22 2.61
N ALA A 553 5.29 -21.98 2.77
CA ALA A 553 6.59 -21.55 2.25
C ALA A 553 7.74 -22.35 2.89
N SER A 554 7.63 -22.67 4.20
CA SER A 554 8.67 -23.46 4.89
C SER A 554 8.80 -24.87 4.33
N GLU A 555 7.71 -25.53 3.97
CA GLU A 555 7.74 -26.84 3.34
C GLU A 555 8.19 -26.75 1.87
N GLU A 556 7.64 -25.83 1.09
CA GLU A 556 7.93 -25.70 -0.35
C GLU A 556 9.42 -25.36 -0.61
N TYR A 557 10.05 -24.58 0.28
CA TYR A 557 11.42 -24.11 0.12
C TYR A 557 12.41 -24.72 1.10
N ASN A 558 12.02 -25.77 1.82
CA ASN A 558 12.87 -26.46 2.81
C ASN A 558 13.54 -25.48 3.77
N LEU A 559 12.72 -24.62 4.40
CA LEU A 559 13.16 -23.68 5.41
C LEU A 559 13.22 -24.37 6.77
N VAL A 560 14.14 -23.94 7.64
CA VAL A 560 14.32 -24.50 8.99
C VAL A 560 14.00 -23.48 10.06
N ARG A 561 13.55 -23.93 11.22
CA ARG A 561 13.35 -23.10 12.40
C ARG A 561 14.69 -22.53 12.88
N PRO A 562 14.87 -21.20 12.94
CA PRO A 562 16.08 -20.62 13.53
C PRO A 562 15.98 -20.58 15.05
N GLU A 563 17.14 -20.56 15.72
CA GLU A 563 17.25 -20.30 17.15
C GLU A 563 17.63 -18.83 17.37
N LEU A 564 16.86 -18.12 18.21
CA LEU A 564 17.17 -16.77 18.61
C LEU A 564 17.92 -16.74 19.94
N THR A 565 19.00 -15.97 20.00
CA THR A 565 19.85 -15.87 21.18
C THR A 565 20.04 -14.43 21.63
N THR A 566 20.31 -14.22 22.93
CA THR A 566 20.69 -12.91 23.47
C THR A 566 22.19 -12.62 23.30
N LYS A 567 22.99 -13.64 22.91
CA LYS A 567 24.42 -13.47 22.62
C LYS A 567 24.58 -12.88 21.22
N ASN A 568 25.58 -12.04 21.03
CA ASN A 568 25.88 -11.44 19.73
C ASN A 568 26.63 -12.42 18.81
N ILE A 569 25.98 -13.54 18.46
CA ILE A 569 26.52 -14.62 17.63
C ILE A 569 25.64 -14.82 16.41
N VAL A 570 26.25 -14.88 15.23
CA VAL A 570 25.65 -15.36 13.99
C VAL A 570 26.29 -16.68 13.60
N ASP A 571 25.54 -17.77 13.62
CA ASP A 571 26.00 -19.08 13.16
C ASP A 571 24.96 -19.70 12.21
N ILE A 572 25.18 -19.50 10.91
CA ILE A 572 24.33 -20.02 9.84
C ILE A 572 25.11 -21.09 9.10
N LYS A 573 24.56 -22.31 9.02
CA LYS A 573 25.13 -23.41 8.22
C LYS A 573 24.32 -23.59 6.95
N GLU A 574 25.05 -23.72 5.82
CA GLU A 574 24.45 -23.94 4.50
C GLU A 574 23.34 -22.94 4.18
N GLY A 575 23.56 -21.64 4.50
CA GLY A 575 22.61 -20.57 4.19
C GLY A 575 22.41 -20.43 2.69
N ARG A 576 21.19 -20.06 2.26
CA ARG A 576 20.79 -19.91 0.87
C ARG A 576 20.04 -18.60 0.67
N HIS A 577 20.15 -18.02 -0.52
CA HIS A 577 19.31 -16.87 -0.88
C HIS A 577 18.00 -17.39 -1.49
N PRO A 578 16.85 -17.28 -0.81
CA PRO A 578 15.65 -18.04 -1.18
C PRO A 578 15.11 -17.71 -2.57
N VAL A 579 15.16 -16.44 -2.96
CA VAL A 579 14.68 -16.00 -4.28
C VAL A 579 15.66 -16.41 -5.38
N VAL A 580 16.96 -16.15 -5.19
CA VAL A 580 18.00 -16.49 -6.21
C VAL A 580 18.06 -18.00 -6.43
N GLU A 581 17.99 -18.80 -5.38
CA GLU A 581 17.92 -20.26 -5.48
C GLU A 581 16.75 -20.72 -6.36
N ARG A 582 15.59 -20.09 -6.24
CA ARG A 582 14.39 -20.45 -6.99
C ARG A 582 14.42 -20.02 -8.45
N VAL A 583 15.03 -18.86 -8.74
CA VAL A 583 15.04 -18.26 -10.08
C VAL A 583 16.25 -18.69 -10.91
N SER A 584 17.35 -19.10 -10.25
CA SER A 584 18.55 -19.56 -10.94
C SER A 584 18.30 -20.82 -11.76
N LYS A 585 18.86 -20.85 -12.98
CA LYS A 585 18.88 -22.03 -13.84
C LYS A 585 19.97 -23.04 -13.44
N SER A 586 20.97 -22.61 -12.67
CA SER A 586 22.04 -23.43 -12.13
C SER A 586 21.79 -23.80 -10.68
N THR A 587 22.38 -24.88 -10.21
CA THR A 587 22.33 -25.31 -8.81
C THR A 587 22.88 -24.19 -7.92
N TYR A 588 22.11 -23.76 -6.94
CA TYR A 588 22.53 -22.75 -5.96
C TYR A 588 23.57 -23.37 -5.01
N ILE A 589 24.63 -22.63 -4.73
CA ILE A 589 25.69 -23.06 -3.78
C ILE A 589 25.44 -22.39 -2.44
N SER A 590 25.12 -23.22 -1.43
CA SER A 590 24.89 -22.74 -0.06
C SER A 590 26.21 -22.34 0.61
N ASN A 591 26.14 -21.38 1.52
CA ASN A 591 27.30 -20.84 2.23
C ASN A 591 27.06 -20.72 3.72
N ASP A 592 28.08 -21.02 4.52
CA ASP A 592 28.07 -20.74 5.95
C ASP A 592 28.34 -19.26 6.21
N CYS A 593 27.77 -18.73 7.29
CA CYS A 593 28.10 -17.41 7.81
C CYS A 593 28.27 -17.53 9.33
N VAL A 594 29.53 -17.44 9.78
CA VAL A 594 29.87 -17.60 11.19
C VAL A 594 30.59 -16.36 11.70
N MET A 595 29.98 -15.69 12.67
CA MET A 595 30.50 -14.54 13.39
C MET A 595 30.26 -14.76 14.87
N ASP A 596 31.30 -15.16 15.60
CA ASP A 596 31.24 -15.36 17.05
C ASP A 596 31.19 -14.04 17.83
N GLU A 597 31.25 -14.09 19.16
CA GLU A 597 31.23 -12.90 20.01
C GLU A 597 32.43 -11.97 19.78
N ASN A 598 33.54 -12.48 19.25
CA ASN A 598 34.76 -11.73 18.99
C ASN A 598 34.88 -11.24 17.54
N THR A 599 34.07 -11.78 16.63
CA THR A 599 34.11 -11.42 15.21
C THR A 599 32.95 -10.48 14.88
N ASP A 600 33.23 -9.19 14.70
CA ASP A 600 32.23 -8.18 14.33
C ASP A 600 32.18 -7.93 12.84
N THR A 601 33.28 -8.08 12.12
CA THR A 601 33.37 -7.74 10.70
C THR A 601 33.91 -8.90 9.86
N LEU A 602 33.19 -9.24 8.78
CA LEU A 602 33.69 -10.08 7.69
C LEU A 602 34.12 -9.21 6.51
N LEU A 603 35.39 -9.19 6.20
CA LEU A 603 35.94 -8.52 5.03
C LEU A 603 35.95 -9.52 3.85
N ILE A 604 35.14 -9.25 2.83
CA ILE A 604 34.86 -10.19 1.75
C ILE A 604 35.63 -9.78 0.50
N THR A 605 36.56 -10.62 0.03
CA THR A 605 37.30 -10.42 -1.21
C THR A 605 36.86 -11.39 -2.29
N GLY A 606 37.15 -11.05 -3.52
CA GLY A 606 36.88 -11.93 -4.69
C GLY A 606 36.45 -11.15 -5.92
N PRO A 607 36.42 -11.84 -7.10
CA PRO A 607 36.09 -11.17 -8.36
C PRO A 607 34.63 -10.73 -8.45
N ASN A 608 34.30 -9.82 -9.39
CA ASN A 608 32.95 -9.52 -9.75
C ASN A 608 32.24 -10.75 -10.32
N MET A 609 30.93 -10.84 -10.19
CA MET A 609 30.11 -12.01 -10.57
C MET A 609 30.36 -13.29 -9.76
N SER A 610 31.21 -13.25 -8.73
CA SER A 610 31.45 -14.41 -7.87
C SER A 610 30.36 -14.71 -6.85
N GLY A 611 29.43 -13.77 -6.63
CA GLY A 611 28.30 -13.91 -5.71
C GLY A 611 28.46 -13.19 -4.36
N LYS A 612 29.46 -12.27 -4.19
CA LYS A 612 29.66 -11.49 -2.96
C LYS A 612 28.39 -10.79 -2.50
N SER A 613 27.77 -9.97 -3.36
CA SER A 613 26.55 -9.21 -3.06
C SER A 613 25.36 -10.12 -2.73
N THR A 614 25.25 -11.29 -3.41
CA THR A 614 24.21 -12.29 -3.12
C THR A 614 24.41 -12.91 -1.74
N TYR A 615 25.64 -13.19 -1.34
CA TYR A 615 25.97 -13.69 -0.01
C TYR A 615 25.62 -12.68 1.10
N MET A 616 25.93 -11.40 0.86
CA MET A 616 25.58 -10.35 1.82
C MET A 616 24.06 -10.19 1.96
N ARG A 617 23.32 -10.15 0.83
CA ARG A 617 21.85 -10.08 0.84
C ARG A 617 21.24 -11.32 1.52
N GLN A 618 21.79 -12.51 1.30
CA GLN A 618 21.37 -13.74 1.95
C GLN A 618 21.33 -13.61 3.47
N LEU A 619 22.38 -13.05 4.10
CA LEU A 619 22.43 -12.86 5.54
C LEU A 619 21.31 -11.94 6.02
N ALA A 620 21.14 -10.76 5.39
CA ALA A 620 20.10 -9.82 5.77
C ALA A 620 18.70 -10.42 5.62
N ILE A 621 18.42 -11.14 4.53
CA ILE A 621 17.14 -11.78 4.27
C ILE A 621 16.86 -12.87 5.32
N ILE A 622 17.84 -13.69 5.69
CA ILE A 622 17.72 -14.71 6.74
C ILE A 622 17.34 -14.04 8.08
N ILE A 623 18.00 -12.94 8.44
CA ILE A 623 17.71 -12.21 9.68
C ILE A 623 16.29 -11.62 9.65
N ILE A 624 15.90 -10.98 8.54
CA ILE A 624 14.57 -10.40 8.38
C ILE A 624 13.49 -11.49 8.47
N MET A 625 13.69 -12.63 7.79
CA MET A 625 12.79 -13.77 7.86
C MET A 625 12.70 -14.32 9.28
N ALA A 626 13.81 -14.46 9.99
CA ALA A 626 13.81 -14.89 11.38
C ALA A 626 12.99 -13.93 12.25
N GLN A 627 13.30 -12.63 12.21
CA GLN A 627 12.63 -11.65 13.08
C GLN A 627 11.18 -11.34 12.69
N MET A 628 10.74 -11.62 11.46
CA MET A 628 9.31 -11.59 11.14
C MET A 628 8.55 -12.82 11.67
N GLY A 629 9.25 -13.83 12.17
CA GLY A 629 8.66 -15.07 12.68
C GLY A 629 8.48 -16.16 11.62
N SER A 630 9.30 -16.14 10.54
CA SER A 630 9.36 -17.17 9.50
C SER A 630 10.53 -18.12 9.75
N PHE A 631 10.41 -19.36 9.28
CA PHE A 631 11.55 -20.24 9.10
C PHE A 631 12.51 -19.66 8.04
N VAL A 632 13.78 -20.13 8.05
CA VAL A 632 14.85 -19.52 7.25
C VAL A 632 15.51 -20.51 6.30
N PRO A 633 16.01 -20.05 5.14
CA PRO A 633 16.65 -20.91 4.14
C PRO A 633 18.10 -21.27 4.54
N ALA A 634 18.24 -22.21 5.45
CA ALA A 634 19.52 -22.73 5.96
C ALA A 634 19.38 -24.20 6.37
N LYS A 635 20.47 -24.85 6.71
CA LYS A 635 20.46 -26.14 7.41
C LYS A 635 20.25 -25.97 8.91
N SER A 636 20.86 -24.94 9.49
CA SER A 636 20.63 -24.45 10.85
C SER A 636 21.01 -22.97 10.92
N ALA A 637 20.37 -22.24 11.84
CA ALA A 637 20.69 -20.83 12.07
C ALA A 637 20.53 -20.49 13.55
N ILE A 638 21.57 -19.90 14.16
CA ILE A 638 21.54 -19.28 15.48
C ILE A 638 21.82 -17.80 15.27
N LEU A 639 20.89 -16.95 15.69
CA LEU A 639 20.92 -15.53 15.38
C LEU A 639 20.65 -14.65 16.61
N PRO A 640 21.36 -13.52 16.74
CA PRO A 640 20.96 -12.50 17.73
C PRO A 640 19.76 -11.73 17.20
N VAL A 641 19.12 -10.97 18.09
CA VAL A 641 18.07 -10.03 17.68
C VAL A 641 18.73 -8.72 17.27
N PHE A 642 18.55 -8.35 16.02
CA PHE A 642 19.03 -7.09 15.45
C PHE A 642 18.01 -5.96 15.66
N ASP A 643 18.51 -4.74 15.87
CA ASP A 643 17.69 -3.53 15.99
C ASP A 643 17.56 -2.76 14.69
N LYS A 644 18.60 -2.77 13.84
CA LYS A 644 18.62 -2.05 12.55
C LYS A 644 19.44 -2.82 11.51
N ILE A 645 19.05 -2.67 10.25
CA ILE A 645 19.83 -3.13 9.10
C ILE A 645 20.10 -1.94 8.18
N PHE A 646 21.36 -1.77 7.82
CA PHE A 646 21.82 -0.78 6.83
C PHE A 646 22.48 -1.49 5.67
N THR A 647 22.13 -1.08 4.44
CA THR A 647 22.71 -1.66 3.24
C THR A 647 23.17 -0.59 2.29
N ARG A 648 24.38 -0.78 1.76
CA ARG A 648 24.88 -0.11 0.57
C ARG A 648 25.32 -1.19 -0.40
N ILE A 649 24.43 -1.61 -1.32
CA ILE A 649 24.64 -2.71 -2.26
C ILE A 649 24.27 -2.26 -3.66
N GLY A 650 25.25 -2.23 -4.56
CA GLY A 650 25.11 -1.80 -5.96
C GLY A 650 25.14 -0.28 -6.14
N ALA A 651 25.43 0.19 -7.34
CA ALA A 651 25.30 1.59 -7.72
C ALA A 651 23.88 1.84 -8.24
N SER A 652 23.09 2.60 -7.53
CA SER A 652 21.86 3.18 -8.07
C SER A 652 22.18 4.60 -8.53
N ASP A 653 22.19 4.83 -9.84
CA ASP A 653 22.19 6.19 -10.38
C ASP A 653 20.82 6.81 -10.06
N ASP A 654 20.75 7.67 -9.07
CA ASP A 654 19.58 8.51 -8.85
C ASP A 654 19.69 9.80 -9.66
N LEU A 655 19.34 9.67 -10.95
CA LEU A 655 19.34 10.82 -11.88
C LEU A 655 18.35 11.91 -11.48
N VAL A 656 17.43 11.61 -10.57
CA VAL A 656 16.36 12.55 -10.16
C VAL A 656 16.85 13.53 -9.09
N SER A 657 17.76 13.10 -8.20
CA SER A 657 18.32 13.96 -7.16
C SER A 657 19.38 14.94 -7.67
N GLY A 658 19.97 14.69 -8.84
CA GLY A 658 21.07 15.49 -9.40
C GLY A 658 22.38 15.38 -8.60
N GLU A 659 22.44 14.49 -7.62
CA GLU A 659 23.64 14.23 -6.82
C GLU A 659 24.59 13.25 -7.53
N SER A 660 25.90 13.41 -7.31
CA SER A 660 26.84 12.44 -7.86
C SER A 660 26.68 11.08 -7.16
N THR A 661 26.91 9.98 -7.89
CA THR A 661 26.86 8.61 -7.35
C THR A 661 27.73 8.44 -6.11
N PHE A 662 28.88 9.12 -6.03
CA PHE A 662 29.76 9.10 -4.87
C PHE A 662 29.16 9.85 -3.67
N MET A 663 28.43 10.96 -3.90
CA MET A 663 27.76 11.71 -2.82
C MET A 663 26.63 10.87 -2.20
N VAL A 664 25.81 10.22 -3.03
CA VAL A 664 24.77 9.29 -2.57
C VAL A 664 25.39 8.15 -1.75
N GLU A 665 26.49 7.58 -2.22
CA GLU A 665 27.22 6.53 -1.52
C GLU A 665 27.70 7.00 -0.11
N MET A 666 28.22 8.22 -0.02
CA MET A 666 28.68 8.78 1.26
C MET A 666 27.52 9.11 2.19
N LEU A 667 26.38 9.53 1.68
CA LEU A 667 25.17 9.77 2.48
C LEU A 667 24.61 8.47 3.07
N GLU A 668 24.54 7.40 2.27
CA GLU A 668 24.12 6.07 2.75
C GLU A 668 25.08 5.53 3.81
N ALA A 669 26.40 5.62 3.57
CA ALA A 669 27.44 5.22 4.54
C ALA A 669 27.35 6.05 5.83
N ARG A 670 27.17 7.37 5.72
CA ARG A 670 26.95 8.26 6.87
C ARG A 670 25.72 7.86 7.68
N ASN A 671 24.60 7.54 7.00
CA ASN A 671 23.38 7.11 7.68
C ASN A 671 23.61 5.85 8.51
N ALA A 672 24.32 4.87 7.97
CA ALA A 672 24.71 3.66 8.68
C ALA A 672 25.61 3.98 9.90
N ILE A 673 26.69 4.72 9.70
CA ILE A 673 27.70 5.00 10.74
C ILE A 673 27.12 5.80 11.90
N VAL A 674 26.27 6.78 11.62
CA VAL A 674 25.68 7.67 12.65
C VAL A 674 24.57 6.98 13.44
N ASN A 675 23.81 6.09 12.81
CA ASN A 675 22.60 5.51 13.42
C ASN A 675 22.76 4.05 13.87
N ALA A 676 23.84 3.36 13.51
CA ALA A 676 24.07 1.98 13.94
C ALA A 676 24.37 1.89 15.45
N THR A 677 23.96 0.79 16.03
CA THR A 677 24.28 0.36 17.40
C THR A 677 25.11 -0.91 17.37
N SER A 678 25.56 -1.42 18.52
CA SER A 678 26.24 -2.72 18.59
C SER A 678 25.36 -3.92 18.19
N HIS A 679 24.04 -3.73 18.13
CA HIS A 679 23.07 -4.74 17.71
C HIS A 679 22.58 -4.56 16.27
N SER A 680 23.23 -3.70 15.50
CA SER A 680 22.88 -3.46 14.09
C SER A 680 23.64 -4.38 13.14
N LEU A 681 23.11 -4.53 11.94
CA LEU A 681 23.78 -5.17 10.79
C LEU A 681 24.12 -4.11 9.75
N ILE A 682 25.37 -4.08 9.30
CA ILE A 682 25.83 -3.21 8.20
C ILE A 682 26.32 -4.07 7.03
N LEU A 683 25.83 -3.77 5.83
CA LEU A 683 26.26 -4.41 4.58
C LEU A 683 26.80 -3.37 3.61
N PHE A 684 28.11 -3.31 3.43
CA PHE A 684 28.80 -2.41 2.50
C PHE A 684 29.41 -3.16 1.33
N ASP A 685 28.89 -2.94 0.13
CA ASP A 685 29.37 -3.58 -1.09
C ASP A 685 30.15 -2.58 -1.94
N GLU A 686 31.46 -2.79 -2.05
CA GLU A 686 32.40 -2.06 -2.89
C GLU A 686 32.43 -0.54 -2.61
N LEU A 687 32.41 -0.16 -1.36
CA LEU A 687 32.43 1.25 -0.93
C LEU A 687 33.76 1.94 -1.35
N GLY A 688 33.66 3.19 -1.86
CA GLY A 688 34.80 4.00 -2.27
C GLY A 688 35.13 3.95 -3.77
N ARG A 689 34.30 3.28 -4.59
CA ARG A 689 34.57 3.19 -6.05
C ARG A 689 34.28 4.47 -6.84
N GLY A 690 33.46 5.36 -6.31
CA GLY A 690 33.02 6.58 -7.00
C GLY A 690 34.06 7.72 -7.08
N THR A 691 35.30 7.50 -6.61
CA THR A 691 36.37 8.52 -6.56
C THR A 691 37.73 7.96 -6.94
N ALA A 692 38.81 8.75 -6.79
CA ALA A 692 40.16 8.27 -7.04
C ALA A 692 40.54 7.09 -6.11
N THR A 693 41.29 6.11 -6.63
CA THR A 693 41.53 4.83 -5.95
C THR A 693 42.04 4.98 -4.53
N TYR A 694 43.05 5.87 -4.31
CA TYR A 694 43.62 6.08 -2.97
C TYR A 694 42.69 6.81 -2.02
N ASP A 695 41.88 7.77 -2.52
CA ASP A 695 40.87 8.46 -1.71
C ASP A 695 39.79 7.49 -1.27
N GLY A 696 39.25 6.68 -2.20
CA GLY A 696 38.25 5.68 -1.91
C GLY A 696 38.73 4.61 -0.92
N MET A 697 39.95 4.14 -1.09
CA MET A 697 40.59 3.17 -0.19
C MET A 697 40.78 3.77 1.22
N SER A 698 41.26 4.99 1.31
CA SER A 698 41.46 5.66 2.61
C SER A 698 40.16 5.87 3.38
N ILE A 699 39.06 6.22 2.67
CA ILE A 699 37.75 6.38 3.28
C ILE A 699 37.22 5.00 3.73
N ALA A 700 37.35 3.96 2.90
CA ALA A 700 36.91 2.62 3.22
C ALA A 700 37.64 2.05 4.46
N GLU A 701 39.00 2.25 4.53
CA GLU A 701 39.79 1.86 5.70
C GLU A 701 39.32 2.58 6.97
N ALA A 702 39.20 3.90 6.90
CA ALA A 702 38.77 4.73 8.04
C ALA A 702 37.36 4.32 8.55
N ILE A 703 36.43 4.00 7.65
CA ILE A 703 35.09 3.52 8.00
C ILE A 703 35.15 2.17 8.70
N LEU A 704 35.93 1.21 8.18
CA LEU A 704 36.14 -0.09 8.82
C LEU A 704 36.75 0.03 10.21
N GLU A 705 37.79 0.85 10.35
CA GLU A 705 38.40 1.12 11.65
C GLU A 705 37.40 1.74 12.63
N TYR A 706 36.59 2.71 12.18
CA TYR A 706 35.59 3.36 13.02
C TYR A 706 34.51 2.37 13.48
N ILE A 707 33.98 1.53 12.59
CA ILE A 707 33.01 0.50 12.92
C ILE A 707 33.59 -0.48 13.94
N SER A 708 34.82 -0.97 13.70
CA SER A 708 35.48 -1.97 14.53
C SER A 708 35.82 -1.45 15.93
N LYS A 709 36.20 -0.16 16.06
CA LYS A 709 36.57 0.46 17.34
C LYS A 709 35.37 0.95 18.16
N ASN A 710 34.45 1.66 17.46
CA ASN A 710 33.43 2.49 18.13
C ASN A 710 32.05 1.88 18.11
N ILE A 711 31.61 1.27 17.03
CA ILE A 711 30.24 0.73 16.88
C ILE A 711 30.18 -0.74 17.31
N LYS A 712 31.11 -1.55 16.85
CA LYS A 712 31.23 -2.99 17.15
C LYS A 712 29.97 -3.78 16.78
N CYS A 713 29.36 -3.46 15.63
CA CYS A 713 28.19 -4.17 15.12
C CYS A 713 28.61 -5.24 14.09
N LYS A 714 27.70 -6.18 13.81
CA LYS A 714 27.93 -7.17 12.78
C LYS A 714 27.96 -6.51 11.40
N THR A 715 29.08 -6.67 10.70
CA THR A 715 29.36 -5.98 9.43
C THR A 715 29.87 -6.96 8.38
N LEU A 716 29.28 -6.96 7.17
CA LEU A 716 29.83 -7.56 5.98
C LEU A 716 30.30 -6.45 5.06
N PHE A 717 31.60 -6.46 4.75
CA PHE A 717 32.22 -5.46 3.91
C PHE A 717 32.89 -6.12 2.70
N SER A 718 32.33 -5.95 1.52
CA SER A 718 32.97 -6.44 0.29
C SER A 718 33.84 -5.36 -0.32
N THR A 719 35.00 -5.74 -0.80
CA THR A 719 35.96 -4.80 -1.36
C THR A 719 36.80 -5.42 -2.47
N HIS A 720 37.32 -4.55 -3.35
CA HIS A 720 38.38 -4.87 -4.32
C HIS A 720 39.74 -4.33 -3.90
N TYR A 721 39.78 -3.59 -2.78
CA TYR A 721 41.04 -3.07 -2.23
C TYR A 721 41.70 -4.19 -1.41
N HIS A 722 42.70 -4.87 -2.02
CA HIS A 722 43.42 -5.97 -1.35
C HIS A 722 44.22 -5.50 -0.15
N GLU A 723 44.58 -4.21 -0.11
CA GLU A 723 45.33 -3.59 0.98
C GLU A 723 44.55 -3.64 2.29
N LEU A 724 43.21 -3.55 2.24
CA LEU A 724 42.36 -3.59 3.42
C LEU A 724 42.38 -4.98 4.11
N THR A 725 42.82 -6.04 3.43
CA THR A 725 42.92 -7.37 4.05
C THR A 725 43.93 -7.43 5.20
N SER A 726 44.86 -6.50 5.25
CA SER A 726 45.85 -6.39 6.36
C SER A 726 45.22 -5.94 7.67
N LEU A 727 43.95 -5.47 7.66
CA LEU A 727 43.25 -5.00 8.85
C LEU A 727 42.96 -6.15 9.84
N ASP A 728 42.89 -7.39 9.40
CA ASP A 728 42.72 -8.57 10.29
C ASP A 728 43.90 -8.74 11.23
N GLN A 729 45.11 -8.26 10.84
CA GLN A 729 46.27 -8.28 11.71
C GLN A 729 46.28 -7.11 12.74
N LYS A 730 45.60 -6.00 12.41
CA LYS A 730 45.47 -4.84 13.29
C LYS A 730 44.30 -4.95 14.26
N PHE A 731 43.21 -5.60 13.87
CA PHE A 731 41.95 -5.72 14.60
C PHE A 731 41.51 -7.17 14.71
N SER A 732 41.48 -7.71 15.93
CA SER A 732 41.10 -9.10 16.21
C SER A 732 39.63 -9.41 15.93
N ASN A 733 38.77 -8.39 15.81
CA ASN A 733 37.34 -8.54 15.49
C ASN A 733 37.02 -8.43 13.99
N ILE A 734 38.06 -8.29 13.13
CA ILE A 734 37.91 -8.34 11.67
C ILE A 734 38.44 -9.71 11.19
N LYS A 735 37.65 -10.40 10.37
CA LYS A 735 38.03 -11.66 9.75
C LYS A 735 37.94 -11.55 8.23
N ASN A 736 39.02 -11.98 7.53
CA ASN A 736 39.02 -12.05 6.07
C ASN A 736 38.30 -13.32 5.60
N VAL A 737 37.47 -13.17 4.57
CA VAL A 737 36.88 -14.28 3.83
C VAL A 737 36.91 -13.98 2.34
N HIS A 738 36.90 -15.02 1.50
CA HIS A 738 36.94 -14.83 0.05
C HIS A 738 36.00 -15.79 -0.67
N VAL A 739 35.52 -15.39 -1.86
CA VAL A 739 34.81 -16.30 -2.75
C VAL A 739 35.78 -17.12 -3.53
N SER A 740 35.70 -18.43 -3.40
CA SER A 740 36.64 -19.37 -4.06
C SER A 740 36.39 -19.46 -5.57
N ALA A 741 37.47 -19.49 -6.33
CA ALA A 741 37.49 -19.76 -7.77
C ALA A 741 38.44 -20.89 -8.08
N LEU A 742 38.13 -21.71 -9.06
CA LEU A 742 38.98 -22.79 -9.59
C LEU A 742 39.56 -22.35 -10.93
N GLU A 743 40.89 -22.40 -11.06
CA GLU A 743 41.59 -22.08 -12.30
C GLU A 743 42.06 -23.38 -12.92
N GLU A 744 41.47 -23.78 -14.06
CA GLU A 744 41.89 -24.96 -14.82
C GLU A 744 42.13 -24.59 -16.29
N ASN A 745 43.29 -24.88 -16.80
CA ASN A 745 43.70 -24.64 -18.22
C ASN A 745 43.50 -23.20 -18.69
N GLY A 746 43.71 -22.21 -17.80
CA GLY A 746 43.53 -20.79 -18.11
C GLY A 746 42.07 -20.33 -18.14
N ASN A 747 41.12 -21.20 -17.80
CA ASN A 747 39.72 -20.87 -17.57
C ASN A 747 39.42 -20.81 -16.07
N ILE A 748 38.61 -19.83 -15.67
CA ILE A 748 38.18 -19.70 -14.29
C ILE A 748 36.72 -20.12 -14.17
N THR A 749 36.47 -20.99 -13.21
CA THR A 749 35.11 -21.37 -12.76
C THR A 749 34.91 -20.82 -11.37
N PHE A 750 33.93 -19.94 -11.21
CA PHE A 750 33.53 -19.44 -9.90
C PHE A 750 32.76 -20.53 -9.15
N LEU A 751 33.30 -20.94 -7.99
CA LEU A 751 32.67 -21.98 -7.18
C LEU A 751 31.57 -21.42 -6.29
N HIS A 752 31.40 -20.08 -6.24
CA HIS A 752 30.43 -19.41 -5.37
C HIS A 752 30.47 -19.83 -3.90
N LYS A 753 31.59 -20.43 -3.45
CA LYS A 753 31.79 -20.90 -2.07
C LYS A 753 32.69 -19.95 -1.31
N ILE A 754 32.20 -19.45 -0.14
CA ILE A 754 32.97 -18.61 0.78
C ILE A 754 33.96 -19.51 1.57
N LYS A 755 35.19 -19.04 1.68
CA LYS A 755 36.28 -19.67 2.46
C LYS A 755 36.98 -18.62 3.33
N ASP A 756 37.58 -19.05 4.42
CA ASP A 756 38.38 -18.22 5.32
C ASP A 756 39.68 -17.76 4.62
N GLY A 757 40.16 -16.59 5.02
CA GLY A 757 41.37 -15.94 4.52
C GLY A 757 41.14 -15.02 3.33
N ALA A 758 42.19 -14.31 2.92
CA ALA A 758 42.19 -13.39 1.79
C ALA A 758 42.72 -14.07 0.50
N VAL A 759 42.33 -13.58 -0.66
CA VAL A 759 42.93 -13.92 -1.95
C VAL A 759 43.53 -12.67 -2.60
N ASP A 760 44.78 -12.72 -2.96
CA ASP A 760 45.56 -11.61 -3.56
C ASP A 760 45.46 -11.52 -5.09
N LYS A 761 44.72 -12.44 -5.76
CA LYS A 761 44.64 -12.46 -7.21
C LYS A 761 43.50 -11.61 -7.77
N SER A 762 43.85 -10.74 -8.71
CA SER A 762 42.88 -10.00 -9.54
C SER A 762 42.35 -10.90 -10.68
N TYR A 763 41.04 -10.93 -10.90
CA TYR A 763 40.41 -11.75 -11.93
C TYR A 763 39.72 -10.93 -13.04
N GLY A 764 39.94 -9.62 -13.12
CA GLY A 764 39.30 -8.74 -14.07
C GLY A 764 39.45 -9.15 -15.53
N ILE A 765 40.67 -9.53 -15.94
CA ILE A 765 40.98 -9.96 -17.31
C ILE A 765 40.28 -11.28 -17.65
N HIS A 766 40.15 -12.17 -16.68
CA HIS A 766 39.40 -13.42 -16.87
C HIS A 766 37.90 -13.20 -17.04
N VAL A 767 37.34 -12.24 -16.35
CA VAL A 767 35.92 -11.84 -16.54
C VAL A 767 35.73 -11.24 -17.94
N ALA A 768 36.67 -10.40 -18.40
CA ALA A 768 36.67 -9.86 -19.77
C ALA A 768 36.77 -10.98 -20.84
N ARG A 769 37.49 -12.06 -20.56
CA ARG A 769 37.55 -13.25 -21.42
C ARG A 769 36.22 -13.99 -21.46
N LEU A 770 35.53 -14.14 -20.32
CA LEU A 770 34.17 -14.70 -20.26
C LEU A 770 33.17 -13.87 -21.04
N ALA A 771 33.37 -12.53 -21.06
CA ALA A 771 32.56 -11.60 -21.87
C ALA A 771 32.90 -11.67 -23.39
N LYS A 772 33.81 -12.57 -23.79
CA LYS A 772 34.27 -12.76 -25.19
C LYS A 772 34.87 -11.51 -25.80
N MET A 773 35.65 -10.73 -25.03
CA MET A 773 36.46 -9.63 -25.58
C MET A 773 37.56 -10.18 -26.49
N PRO A 774 38.04 -9.38 -27.48
CA PRO A 774 39.08 -9.82 -28.42
C PRO A 774 40.37 -10.30 -27.74
N ASP A 775 40.92 -11.42 -28.18
CA ASP A 775 42.11 -12.07 -27.57
C ASP A 775 43.35 -11.16 -27.56
N GLU A 776 43.53 -10.33 -28.58
CA GLU A 776 44.65 -9.36 -28.67
C GLU A 776 44.56 -8.30 -27.55
N LEU A 777 43.37 -7.82 -27.26
CA LEU A 777 43.13 -6.86 -26.18
C LEU A 777 43.41 -7.54 -24.83
N LEU A 778 42.95 -8.78 -24.63
CA LEU A 778 43.17 -9.52 -23.39
C LEU A 778 44.66 -9.82 -23.14
N LYS A 779 45.43 -10.17 -24.17
CA LYS A 779 46.90 -10.35 -24.05
C LYS A 779 47.59 -9.07 -23.67
N ARG A 780 47.19 -7.93 -24.28
CA ARG A 780 47.78 -6.63 -23.96
C ARG A 780 47.42 -6.19 -22.54
N ALA A 781 46.20 -6.45 -22.09
CA ALA A 781 45.77 -6.17 -20.72
C ALA A 781 46.58 -6.96 -19.67
N ASP A 782 46.88 -8.27 -19.95
CA ASP A 782 47.74 -9.08 -19.11
C ASP A 782 49.19 -8.56 -19.02
N GLU A 783 49.75 -8.07 -20.11
CA GLU A 783 51.09 -7.44 -20.13
C GLU A 783 51.10 -6.18 -19.26
N ILE A 784 50.07 -5.29 -19.39
CA ILE A 784 49.97 -4.03 -18.64
C ILE A 784 49.80 -4.34 -17.16
N LEU A 785 48.91 -5.31 -16.79
CA LEU A 785 48.70 -5.70 -15.40
C LEU A 785 50.00 -6.12 -14.71
N LYS A 786 50.85 -6.95 -15.40
CA LYS A 786 52.16 -7.37 -14.85
C LYS A 786 53.09 -6.20 -14.58
N VAL A 787 53.05 -5.15 -15.39
CA VAL A 787 53.84 -3.92 -15.15
C VAL A 787 53.37 -3.22 -13.87
N TYR A 788 52.04 -3.01 -13.72
CA TYR A 788 51.49 -2.35 -12.53
C TYR A 788 51.72 -3.15 -11.24
N GLU A 789 51.57 -4.50 -11.29
CA GLU A 789 51.86 -5.35 -10.14
C GLU A 789 53.33 -5.35 -9.74
N SER A 790 54.26 -5.22 -10.69
CA SER A 790 55.69 -5.09 -10.40
C SER A 790 56.06 -3.73 -9.77
N GLU A 791 55.47 -2.63 -10.24
CA GLU A 791 55.69 -1.31 -9.67
C GLU A 791 55.11 -1.17 -8.25
N SER A 792 53.96 -1.84 -7.96
CA SER A 792 53.36 -1.83 -6.63
C SER A 792 54.18 -2.62 -5.59
N LYS A 793 54.89 -3.67 -5.98
CA LYS A 793 55.76 -4.45 -5.11
C LYS A 793 57.03 -3.64 -4.69
N VAL A 794 57.50 -2.73 -5.53
CA VAL A 794 58.67 -1.88 -5.22
C VAL A 794 58.31 -0.77 -4.21
N LYS A 795 57.03 -0.26 -4.21
CA LYS A 795 56.56 0.75 -3.28
C LYS A 795 56.21 0.28 -1.86
N LYS A 796 56.05 -1.04 -1.65
CA LYS A 796 55.76 -1.61 -0.31
C LYS A 796 56.92 -1.58 0.68
N GLN A 797 58.13 -1.15 0.28
CA GLN A 797 59.31 -1.05 1.19
C GLN A 797 59.50 0.27 1.90
N GLU A 798 58.66 1.29 1.63
CA GLU A 798 58.73 2.59 2.32
C GLU A 798 57.34 3.01 2.85
N GLN A 799 56.80 2.30 3.83
CA GLN A 799 55.69 2.80 4.59
C GLN A 799 56.17 3.44 5.89
N PHE A 800 56.08 4.77 5.95
CA PHE A 800 56.16 5.52 7.21
C PHE A 800 54.96 5.15 8.06
N VAL A 801 55.20 4.59 9.24
CA VAL A 801 54.21 4.39 10.28
C VAL A 801 53.96 5.75 10.90
N PHE A 802 52.80 6.32 10.61
CA PHE A 802 52.23 7.40 11.41
C PHE A 802 51.60 6.82 12.67
N ASP A 803 52.37 6.91 13.78
CA ASP A 803 51.85 6.58 15.09
C ASP A 803 50.86 7.69 15.54
N LEU A 804 49.57 7.46 15.31
CA LEU A 804 48.53 8.31 15.86
C LEU A 804 48.32 7.94 17.33
N THR A 805 49.28 8.33 18.20
CA THR A 805 48.97 8.44 19.58
C THR A 805 47.89 9.54 19.78
N PRO A 806 46.81 9.30 20.53
CA PRO A 806 45.88 10.35 20.81
C PRO A 806 46.57 11.45 21.61
N THR A 807 46.88 12.57 20.96
CA THR A 807 47.23 13.79 21.66
C THR A 807 46.07 14.10 22.59
N LYS A 808 46.29 14.02 23.89
CA LYS A 808 45.46 14.69 24.88
C LYS A 808 45.18 16.09 24.36
N LYS A 809 43.93 16.38 24.05
CA LYS A 809 43.52 17.76 23.85
C LYS A 809 43.87 18.47 25.15
N GLU A 810 44.84 19.38 25.10
CA GLU A 810 44.99 20.41 26.14
C GLU A 810 43.67 21.22 26.08
N ASP A 811 42.97 21.25 27.19
CA ASP A 811 41.78 22.07 27.35
C ASP A 811 42.07 23.48 26.86
N SER A 812 41.23 23.97 25.97
CA SER A 812 41.42 25.31 25.44
C SER A 812 41.39 26.32 26.61
N LYS A 813 42.16 27.43 26.51
CA LYS A 813 42.12 28.47 27.55
C LYS A 813 40.71 28.95 27.91
N ILE A 814 39.78 28.73 26.98
CA ILE A 814 38.37 29.07 27.14
C ILE A 814 37.65 28.03 28.01
N GLU A 815 37.92 26.73 27.81
CA GLU A 815 37.38 25.67 28.67
C GLU A 815 37.88 25.79 30.12
N GLN A 816 39.16 26.07 30.31
CA GLN A 816 39.73 26.31 31.65
C GLN A 816 39.14 27.54 32.33
N GLU A 817 38.81 28.61 31.60
CA GLU A 817 38.17 29.80 32.16
C GLU A 817 36.65 29.60 32.37
N LEU A 818 36.01 28.78 31.58
CA LEU A 818 34.60 28.37 31.77
C LEU A 818 34.40 27.51 33.02
N GLU A 819 35.30 26.57 33.30
CA GLU A 819 35.24 25.73 34.51
C GLU A 819 35.38 26.51 35.81
N LYS A 820 36.02 27.71 35.78
CA LYS A 820 36.17 28.58 36.95
C LYS A 820 34.95 29.47 37.24
N ILE A 821 33.93 29.42 36.39
CA ILE A 821 32.75 30.28 36.53
C ILE A 821 31.66 29.54 37.32
N GLU A 822 31.26 30.14 38.44
CA GLU A 822 30.08 29.74 39.22
C GLU A 822 28.89 30.67 38.93
N PRO A 823 28.01 30.32 37.97
CA PRO A 823 26.98 31.26 37.49
C PRO A 823 25.98 31.69 38.57
N LEU A 824 25.79 30.89 39.59
CA LEU A 824 24.82 31.16 40.67
C LEU A 824 25.37 32.15 41.72
N GLN A 825 26.68 32.44 41.71
CA GLN A 825 27.31 33.39 42.65
C GLN A 825 27.66 34.75 42.04
N MET A 826 27.34 34.92 40.75
CA MET A 826 27.65 36.15 39.99
C MET A 826 26.44 37.07 39.86
N THR A 827 26.66 38.34 39.94
CA THR A 827 25.66 39.34 39.56
C THR A 827 25.46 39.39 38.05
N PRO A 828 24.30 39.86 37.54
CA PRO A 828 24.07 39.96 36.09
C PRO A 828 25.14 40.76 35.33
N ILE A 829 25.70 41.80 35.95
CA ILE A 829 26.74 42.62 35.34
C ILE A 829 28.06 41.87 35.23
N GLU A 830 28.45 41.12 36.27
CA GLU A 830 29.64 40.28 36.27
C GLU A 830 29.55 39.17 35.25
N ALA A 831 28.36 38.54 35.11
CA ALA A 831 28.12 37.51 34.09
C ALA A 831 28.28 38.06 32.65
N ILE A 832 27.76 39.27 32.37
CA ILE A 832 27.92 39.91 31.06
C ILE A 832 29.38 40.25 30.77
N ASN A 833 30.10 40.76 31.76
CA ASN A 833 31.51 41.09 31.63
C ASN A 833 32.36 39.82 31.37
N LYS A 834 32.04 38.73 32.06
CA LYS A 834 32.73 37.46 31.88
C LYS A 834 32.44 36.83 30.53
N LEU A 835 31.22 36.91 30.04
CA LEU A 835 30.87 36.54 28.66
C LEU A 835 31.62 37.34 27.61
N TYR A 836 31.81 38.64 27.86
CA TYR A 836 32.59 39.53 26.99
C TYR A 836 34.05 39.14 26.94
N GLU A 837 34.65 38.82 28.10
CA GLU A 837 36.03 38.31 28.19
C GLU A 837 36.21 36.99 27.44
N LEU A 838 35.35 36.03 27.65
CA LEU A 838 35.38 34.76 26.92
C LEU A 838 35.23 34.95 25.41
N LYS A 839 34.38 35.88 24.97
CA LYS A 839 34.21 36.23 23.56
C LYS A 839 35.46 36.91 22.97
N GLN A 840 36.23 37.63 23.77
CA GLN A 840 37.51 38.19 23.34
C GLN A 840 38.59 37.10 23.19
N LEU A 841 38.56 36.08 24.04
CA LEU A 841 39.46 34.93 23.93
C LEU A 841 39.16 34.04 22.70
N LEU A 842 37.91 34.01 22.24
CA LEU A 842 37.49 33.36 21.00
C LEU A 842 38.01 34.09 19.72
N LYS A 843 38.34 35.37 19.81
CA LYS A 843 38.82 36.15 18.67
C LYS A 843 40.37 36.19 18.55
N LYS A 844 41.07 35.66 19.51
CA LYS A 844 42.53 35.41 19.48
C LYS A 844 42.83 33.95 19.16
#